data_4b358dd4052d89668b3679c710b78506
#
_entry.id   4b358dd4052d89668b3679c710b78506
#
_cell.length_a   1.000
_cell.length_b   1.000
_cell.length_c   1.000
_cell.angle_alpha   90.00
_cell.angle_beta   90.00
_cell.angle_gamma   90.00
#
_symmetry.space_group_name_H-M   'P 1'
#
loop_
_entity.id
_entity.type
_entity.pdbx_description
1 polymer ?
#
loop_
_entity_poly.entity_id
_entity_poly.type
_entity_poly.pdbx_seq_one_letter_code
_entity_poly.pdbx_strand_id
1 'polypeptide(L)'
;MSMSVRQKELTKRVMCSLLAAGVINVCISGGDVWAADYEKTAGESKVVDNANGSKSIVDFGTGGYTWTTNSGGTIWVGGEGGRRTVVGLAGNFTHTKDDLTTTISGASIYADAAATGSAAAIQARRDKYKDEAAISGGYPVVNVNTSGDVYLKGTEAAVTGQDGIVNIGSEGMFADNITLVTSGSSAAVYARNLFGEGVVNVYGNNIEITSDAEDPEKQWALSGNGKGEINIHGKDTVVINGIIESYNTDMQIKGDSSIHININQDAVDTAKVIIKGAEINAADKSEVNIKGAAGSSIEANLIAGKDKGNDGGSIDINFADGGSLTGNISAINGGLIKLAGNITYQGSAAVDKGTLDISKVNNLTLTGVAADADEAVIKVTNGGTLAVNENGKLGINDLKTAGTYKIVSVDENSTANFWKDENLAYDRTSMFAEVKQNNRDYDVVYKELQDLSVAEKEAAKEQIVAAAGGESLAATAVVGSIITDSEAVAKSAPGAKAFVAALTSSTDITSAQAAAHINAAVQMGETSGTSANAVSVASNVTSTITGRMSLNAAPVADIGGKGRSLYEDNSGAGIWAQYVHGKDKVRDMAMAGGSASYDSKYNGFVWGTDFAKIGKFQSGIALSYGSGDTTSVGGAAYSRNDFDFWGVSLYGSMRNSDTNLIADIGYSRSDSDVEQNNFGSLLKANPKTDTITMGIKGEKLYQYDDLQVMPYVELRYLSVDTGSYSSDIAGQAAFNYAPERQNIWLLPVGVSLTYENITDNGWKVRPNIDLSYMWAMGDTDSSMTVGLPGTAAADRLGYTVMDSGSFIGKVGLEAEKGHMTYGVSYSYQKGSDAQSNKWFVDLKYSF
;
A
#
# COMPACT_ATOMS: atom_id res chain seq x y z
N MET A 1 32.46 3.40 -2.39
CA MET A 1 31.93 2.07 -2.06
C MET A 1 30.58 2.27 -1.41
N SER A 2 29.49 2.04 -2.14
CA SER A 2 28.14 2.09 -1.59
C SER A 2 27.81 0.71 -0.99
N MET A 3 27.44 0.68 0.27
CA MET A 3 26.95 -0.54 0.91
C MET A 3 25.67 -1.01 0.23
N SER A 4 25.57 -2.28 -0.08
CA SER A 4 24.39 -2.90 -0.68
C SER A 4 23.15 -2.72 0.21
N VAL A 5 21.96 -2.71 -0.40
CA VAL A 5 20.66 -2.56 0.31
C VAL A 5 20.52 -3.58 1.43
N ARG A 6 21.03 -4.82 1.25
CA ARG A 6 21.05 -5.86 2.27
C ARG A 6 21.90 -5.51 3.51
N GLN A 7 23.01 -4.80 3.32
CA GLN A 7 23.84 -4.37 4.45
C GLN A 7 23.19 -3.23 5.24
N LYS A 8 22.46 -2.31 4.56
CA LYS A 8 21.69 -1.25 5.24
C LYS A 8 20.51 -1.79 6.04
N GLU A 9 19.83 -2.82 5.51
CA GLU A 9 18.73 -3.51 6.22
C GLU A 9 19.26 -4.29 7.43
N LEU A 10 20.40 -4.99 7.29
CA LEU A 10 21.04 -5.71 8.39
C LEU A 10 21.48 -4.75 9.50
N THR A 11 22.06 -3.61 9.15
CA THR A 11 22.50 -2.59 10.12
C THR A 11 21.30 -1.96 10.84
N LYS A 12 20.18 -1.71 10.14
CA LYS A 12 18.92 -1.24 10.78
C LYS A 12 18.36 -2.27 11.75
N ARG A 13 18.30 -3.55 11.37
CA ARG A 13 17.80 -4.62 12.24
C ARG A 13 18.70 -4.85 13.45
N VAL A 14 20.02 -4.77 13.29
CA VAL A 14 20.96 -4.86 14.41
C VAL A 14 20.86 -3.64 15.33
N MET A 15 20.69 -2.44 14.80
CA MET A 15 20.48 -1.23 15.64
C MET A 15 19.12 -1.27 16.36
N CYS A 16 18.04 -1.71 15.71
CA CYS A 16 16.75 -1.86 16.38
C CYS A 16 16.78 -2.97 17.45
N SER A 17 17.50 -4.09 17.19
CA SER A 17 17.68 -5.16 18.18
C SER A 17 18.54 -4.72 19.37
N LEU A 18 19.56 -3.90 19.14
CA LEU A 18 20.40 -3.34 20.22
C LEU A 18 19.66 -2.29 21.04
N LEU A 19 18.79 -1.48 20.41
CA LEU A 19 17.91 -0.54 21.11
C LEU A 19 16.83 -1.26 21.93
N ALA A 20 16.21 -2.29 21.37
CA ALA A 20 15.24 -3.14 22.09
C ALA A 20 15.90 -3.91 23.24
N ALA A 21 17.11 -4.45 23.05
CA ALA A 21 17.87 -5.10 24.12
C ALA A 21 18.33 -4.11 25.21
N GLY A 22 18.62 -2.86 24.84
CA GLY A 22 18.97 -1.82 25.81
C GLY A 22 17.79 -1.38 26.66
N VAL A 23 16.59 -1.29 26.09
CA VAL A 23 15.37 -0.96 26.84
C VAL A 23 14.94 -2.14 27.74
N ILE A 24 15.07 -3.39 27.30
CA ILE A 24 14.76 -4.56 28.14
C ILE A 24 15.76 -4.70 29.29
N ASN A 25 17.05 -4.36 29.12
CA ASN A 25 18.02 -4.42 30.21
C ASN A 25 17.84 -3.32 31.26
N VAL A 26 17.22 -2.19 30.91
CA VAL A 26 16.87 -1.16 31.91
C VAL A 26 15.66 -1.57 32.76
N CYS A 27 14.78 -2.44 32.22
CA CYS A 27 13.61 -2.94 32.96
C CYS A 27 13.92 -4.19 33.83
N ILE A 28 15.05 -4.91 33.62
CA ILE A 28 15.35 -6.17 34.32
C ILE A 28 16.47 -6.02 35.38
N SER A 29 17.25 -4.94 35.36
CA SER A 29 18.37 -4.76 36.31
C SER A 29 18.07 -3.85 37.50
N GLY A 30 16.82 -3.52 37.77
CA GLY A 30 16.37 -2.74 38.92
C GLY A 30 15.83 -3.60 40.06
N GLY A 31 16.57 -4.61 40.48
CA GLY A 31 16.35 -5.15 41.81
C GLY A 31 16.91 -4.17 42.84
N ASP A 32 16.09 -3.91 43.86
CA ASP A 32 16.37 -3.16 45.07
C ASP A 32 16.34 -1.62 45.01
N VAL A 33 15.47 -1.17 45.77
CA VAL A 33 15.18 0.03 46.54
C VAL A 33 13.82 0.63 46.19
N TRP A 34 12.81 0.05 46.77
CA TRP A 34 11.50 0.68 46.86
C TRP A 34 11.24 1.06 48.32
N ALA A 35 11.89 2.07 48.80
CA ALA A 35 11.47 2.78 49.98
C ALA A 35 10.63 3.96 49.55
N ALA A 36 9.32 3.85 49.71
CA ALA A 36 8.44 4.98 49.46
C ALA A 36 8.52 5.96 50.62
N ASP A 37 9.03 7.12 50.35
CA ASP A 37 8.81 8.26 51.21
C ASP A 37 7.42 8.84 50.91
N TYR A 38 6.52 8.79 51.85
CA TYR A 38 5.30 9.59 51.75
C TYR A 38 5.26 10.67 52.77
N GLU A 39 4.85 11.84 52.33
CA GLU A 39 4.35 12.86 53.21
C GLU A 39 2.82 12.74 53.32
N LYS A 40 2.33 12.55 54.53
CA LYS A 40 0.93 12.63 54.85
C LYS A 40 0.57 14.07 55.10
N THR A 41 -0.26 14.69 54.31
CA THR A 41 -0.82 16.01 54.60
C THR A 41 -2.30 15.86 54.92
N ALA A 42 -2.59 15.99 56.21
CA ALA A 42 -3.91 16.12 56.82
C ALA A 42 -5.00 15.04 56.64
N GLY A 43 -5.47 14.44 57.69
CA GLY A 43 -6.61 13.52 57.81
C GLY A 43 -6.25 12.14 58.35
N GLU A 44 -7.21 11.46 58.89
CA GLU A 44 -7.06 10.16 59.54
C GLU A 44 -7.14 8.96 58.56
N SER A 45 -6.24 8.83 57.63
CA SER A 45 -6.21 7.64 56.80
C SER A 45 -5.11 6.67 57.22
N LYS A 46 -5.43 5.39 57.20
CA LYS A 46 -4.49 4.32 57.53
C LYS A 46 -3.82 3.77 56.29
N VAL A 47 -2.52 3.96 56.22
CA VAL A 47 -1.69 3.30 55.17
C VAL A 47 -1.25 1.95 55.73
N VAL A 48 -1.46 0.89 54.98
CA VAL A 48 -1.01 -0.47 55.35
C VAL A 48 0.10 -0.86 54.39
N ASP A 49 1.30 -1.19 54.89
CA ASP A 49 2.35 -1.81 54.12
C ASP A 49 2.05 -3.30 53.94
N ASN A 50 1.98 -3.73 52.72
CA ASN A 50 1.78 -5.15 52.36
C ASN A 50 3.14 -5.88 52.25
N ALA A 51 3.13 -7.18 52.50
CA ALA A 51 4.34 -8.04 52.52
C ALA A 51 5.11 -8.07 51.17
N ASN A 52 4.50 -7.61 50.09
CA ASN A 52 5.10 -7.52 48.78
C ASN A 52 5.66 -6.13 48.41
N GLY A 53 5.79 -5.23 49.39
CA GLY A 53 6.25 -3.86 49.18
C GLY A 53 5.19 -2.90 48.63
N SER A 54 3.96 -3.36 48.37
CA SER A 54 2.85 -2.51 48.01
C SER A 54 2.25 -1.81 49.21
N LYS A 55 1.61 -0.68 48.97
CA LYS A 55 0.97 0.11 50.06
C LYS A 55 -0.51 0.34 49.72
N SER A 56 -1.33 0.05 50.75
CA SER A 56 -2.78 0.17 50.68
C SER A 56 -3.29 1.34 51.52
N ILE A 57 -4.14 2.18 50.94
CA ILE A 57 -4.86 3.22 51.67
C ILE A 57 -6.24 2.67 51.99
N VAL A 58 -6.54 2.51 53.26
CA VAL A 58 -7.71 1.76 53.72
C VAL A 58 -8.91 2.64 54.03
N ASP A 59 -8.75 3.96 54.20
CA ASP A 59 -9.87 4.86 54.49
C ASP A 59 -9.58 6.29 54.02
N PHE A 60 -10.57 6.92 53.35
CA PHE A 60 -10.61 8.36 53.16
C PHE A 60 -11.64 8.97 54.10
N GLY A 61 -11.17 9.39 55.23
CA GLY A 61 -12.00 10.23 56.09
C GLY A 61 -12.46 11.51 55.35
N THR A 62 -13.19 12.34 56.07
CA THR A 62 -13.80 13.57 55.58
C THR A 62 -12.83 14.72 55.23
N GLY A 63 -11.86 14.58 54.38
CA GLY A 63 -10.90 15.62 53.97
C GLY A 63 -10.28 15.34 52.59
N GLY A 64 -9.82 16.33 51.85
CA GLY A 64 -9.02 16.15 50.62
C GLY A 64 -7.58 15.73 50.93
N TYR A 65 -7.01 14.89 50.12
CA TYR A 65 -5.63 14.38 50.27
C TYR A 65 -4.86 14.49 48.99
N THR A 66 -3.63 14.98 49.08
CA THR A 66 -2.66 14.91 47.98
C THR A 66 -1.57 13.93 48.36
N TRP A 67 -1.31 12.96 47.49
CA TRP A 67 -0.27 11.96 47.68
C TRP A 67 0.71 12.01 46.52
N THR A 68 1.98 12.04 46.84
CA THR A 68 3.05 11.92 45.86
C THR A 68 3.80 10.63 46.14
N THR A 69 3.77 9.66 45.24
CA THR A 69 4.58 8.44 45.34
C THR A 69 5.73 8.53 44.37
N ASN A 70 6.97 8.47 44.87
CA ASN A 70 8.17 8.46 44.04
C ASN A 70 8.55 7.05 43.56
N SER A 71 7.79 6.05 43.94
CA SER A 71 8.06 4.64 43.59
C SER A 71 6.80 3.81 43.69
N GLY A 72 6.73 2.76 42.87
CA GLY A 72 5.55 1.97 42.67
C GLY A 72 5.01 1.26 43.90
N GLY A 73 3.71 1.17 44.00
CA GLY A 73 2.99 0.45 45.03
C GLY A 73 1.51 0.32 44.72
N THR A 74 0.83 -0.60 45.39
CA THR A 74 -0.63 -0.75 45.30
C THR A 74 -1.30 0.35 46.12
N ILE A 75 -2.15 1.14 45.53
CA ILE A 75 -2.96 2.14 46.21
C ILE A 75 -4.37 1.61 46.33
N TRP A 76 -4.82 1.36 47.56
CA TRP A 76 -6.20 1.00 47.87
C TRP A 76 -7.03 2.25 48.15
N VAL A 77 -8.08 2.46 47.41
CA VAL A 77 -9.07 3.50 47.69
C VAL A 77 -10.32 2.83 48.20
N GLY A 78 -10.55 2.86 49.50
CA GLY A 78 -11.70 2.24 50.16
C GLY A 78 -12.60 3.25 50.86
N GLY A 79 -13.93 3.14 50.74
CA GLY A 79 -14.91 3.72 51.67
C GLY A 79 -15.53 2.62 52.54
N GLU A 80 -16.28 2.96 53.57
CA GLU A 80 -16.96 1.97 54.46
C GLU A 80 -17.76 0.97 53.61
N GLY A 81 -17.41 -0.32 53.70
CA GLY A 81 -18.13 -1.44 53.13
C GLY A 81 -17.66 -1.99 51.79
N GLY A 82 -16.68 -1.39 51.07
CA GLY A 82 -16.22 -1.87 49.77
C GLY A 82 -14.71 -1.77 49.56
N ARG A 83 -14.14 -2.82 48.94
CA ARG A 83 -12.71 -2.84 48.55
C ARG A 83 -12.54 -2.15 47.21
N ARG A 84 -11.68 -1.13 47.14
CA ARG A 84 -11.35 -0.41 45.93
C ARG A 84 -9.85 -0.40 45.77
N THR A 85 -9.36 -1.05 44.73
CA THR A 85 -7.92 -1.22 44.51
C THR A 85 -7.48 -0.37 43.35
N VAL A 86 -6.50 0.48 43.62
CA VAL A 86 -5.70 1.11 42.60
C VAL A 86 -4.27 0.71 42.80
N VAL A 87 -3.67 -0.01 41.89
CA VAL A 87 -2.25 -0.39 41.93
C VAL A 87 -1.53 0.47 40.92
N GLY A 88 -0.74 1.43 41.38
CA GLY A 88 -0.05 2.33 40.46
C GLY A 88 1.43 2.41 40.78
N LEU A 89 2.25 2.44 39.72
CA LEU A 89 3.66 2.74 39.76
C LEU A 89 3.89 4.18 39.32
N ALA A 90 4.56 4.97 40.17
CA ALA A 90 5.03 6.32 39.87
C ALA A 90 3.95 7.28 39.32
N GLY A 91 3.23 7.96 40.18
CA GLY A 91 2.28 9.00 39.80
C GLY A 91 1.91 9.94 40.96
N ASN A 92 1.43 11.10 40.61
CA ASN A 92 0.81 12.01 41.55
C ASN A 92 -0.65 11.60 41.72
N PHE A 93 -1.09 11.49 42.95
CA PHE A 93 -2.44 11.10 43.27
C PHE A 93 -3.15 12.25 44.00
N THR A 94 -4.30 12.66 43.53
CA THR A 94 -5.09 13.73 44.13
C THR A 94 -6.51 13.26 44.32
N HIS A 95 -7.05 13.38 45.53
CA HIS A 95 -8.46 13.11 45.84
C HIS A 95 -9.10 14.34 46.43
N THR A 96 -10.25 14.73 45.93
CA THR A 96 -11.07 15.84 46.44
C THR A 96 -12.35 15.26 47.03
N LYS A 97 -12.56 15.46 48.32
CA LYS A 97 -13.70 14.90 49.07
C LYS A 97 -15.05 15.41 48.52
N ASP A 98 -15.14 16.69 48.25
CA ASP A 98 -16.41 17.32 47.89
C ASP A 98 -16.90 16.86 46.52
N ASP A 99 -15.99 16.43 45.64
CA ASP A 99 -16.31 15.99 44.23
C ASP A 99 -16.19 14.47 44.04
N LEU A 100 -15.80 13.70 45.06
CA LEU A 100 -15.52 12.26 44.98
C LEU A 100 -14.56 11.87 43.83
N THR A 101 -13.72 12.78 43.43
CA THR A 101 -12.84 12.60 42.24
C THR A 101 -11.44 12.18 42.68
N THR A 102 -10.94 11.12 42.04
CA THR A 102 -9.57 10.63 42.19
C THR A 102 -8.84 10.75 40.85
N THR A 103 -7.71 11.44 40.84
CA THR A 103 -6.88 11.56 39.65
C THR A 103 -5.55 10.87 39.88
N ILE A 104 -5.19 9.96 38.96
CA ILE A 104 -3.92 9.26 38.91
C ILE A 104 -3.17 9.80 37.70
N SER A 105 -1.96 10.29 37.85
CA SER A 105 -1.15 10.81 36.75
C SER A 105 0.29 10.36 36.88
N GLY A 106 0.91 10.12 35.72
CA GLY A 106 2.30 9.65 35.63
C GLY A 106 2.77 9.54 34.21
N ALA A 107 4.05 9.25 34.03
CA ALA A 107 4.61 9.01 32.68
C ALA A 107 4.04 7.71 32.06
N SER A 108 3.88 6.68 32.87
CA SER A 108 3.17 5.42 32.53
C SER A 108 2.51 4.89 33.83
N ILE A 109 1.43 4.11 33.65
CA ILE A 109 0.67 3.52 34.77
C ILE A 109 0.67 2.01 34.65
N TYR A 110 1.13 1.32 35.66
CA TYR A 110 1.12 -0.14 35.76
C TYR A 110 0.39 -0.58 37.05
N ALA A 111 -0.54 -1.50 36.90
CA ALA A 111 -1.27 -2.07 38.04
C ALA A 111 -1.57 -3.57 37.81
N ASP A 112 -1.03 -4.44 38.65
CA ASP A 112 -1.33 -5.87 38.68
C ASP A 112 -2.01 -6.25 39.99
N ALA A 113 -3.32 -6.15 40.03
CA ALA A 113 -4.14 -6.53 41.18
C ALA A 113 -4.25 -8.07 41.28
N ALA A 114 -4.03 -8.82 40.21
CA ALA A 114 -4.07 -10.28 40.24
C ALA A 114 -2.90 -10.84 41.08
N ALA A 115 -1.74 -10.23 41.06
CA ALA A 115 -0.59 -10.60 41.90
C ALA A 115 -0.86 -10.48 43.39
N THR A 116 -1.82 -9.64 43.79
CA THR A 116 -2.23 -9.42 45.20
C THR A 116 -3.54 -10.13 45.59
N GLY A 117 -4.15 -10.86 44.63
CA GLY A 117 -5.47 -11.49 44.83
C GLY A 117 -6.65 -10.53 44.88
N SER A 118 -6.47 -9.31 44.33
CA SER A 118 -7.49 -8.28 44.33
C SER A 118 -8.41 -8.36 43.11
N ALA A 119 -9.71 -8.12 43.30
CA ALA A 119 -10.75 -8.29 42.31
C ALA A 119 -10.58 -7.39 41.08
N ALA A 120 -10.25 -6.11 41.30
CA ALA A 120 -10.07 -5.15 40.18
C ALA A 120 -8.80 -4.31 40.38
N ALA A 121 -8.16 -3.94 39.26
CA ALA A 121 -7.01 -3.02 39.28
C ALA A 121 -7.48 -1.57 39.52
N ILE A 122 -8.53 -1.14 38.82
CA ILE A 122 -9.17 0.17 39.06
C ILE A 122 -10.68 -0.04 39.20
N GLN A 123 -11.25 0.53 40.25
CA GLN A 123 -12.69 0.46 40.50
C GLN A 123 -13.23 1.82 40.98
N ALA A 124 -14.22 2.35 40.27
CA ALA A 124 -15.09 3.39 40.76
C ALA A 124 -16.44 2.73 41.16
N ARG A 125 -16.74 2.66 42.46
CA ARG A 125 -17.93 1.98 42.96
C ARG A 125 -18.60 2.76 44.07
N ARG A 126 -19.94 2.85 44.00
CA ARG A 126 -20.78 3.32 45.05
C ARG A 126 -21.37 2.13 45.81
N ASP A 127 -21.29 2.13 47.15
CA ASP A 127 -21.84 1.07 47.99
C ASP A 127 -23.33 1.24 48.29
N LYS A 128 -24.08 0.15 48.10
CA LYS A 128 -25.53 0.06 48.12
C LYS A 128 -26.20 0.17 49.51
N TYR A 129 -25.48 0.13 50.63
CA TYR A 129 -26.06 -0.28 51.93
C TYR A 129 -26.17 0.78 53.01
N LYS A 130 -26.07 2.06 52.72
CA LYS A 130 -26.43 3.10 53.69
C LYS A 130 -27.33 4.16 53.07
N ASP A 131 -28.59 4.10 53.47
CA ASP A 131 -29.65 5.10 53.34
C ASP A 131 -29.76 5.86 52.02
N GLU A 132 -30.75 5.45 51.20
CA GLU A 132 -31.11 6.10 49.92
C GLU A 132 -31.36 7.62 50.03
N ALA A 133 -31.53 8.16 51.23
CA ALA A 133 -31.87 9.55 51.51
C ALA A 133 -30.68 10.47 51.81
N ALA A 134 -29.46 9.94 51.97
CA ALA A 134 -28.36 10.72 52.55
C ALA A 134 -27.24 11.08 51.56
N ILE A 135 -27.33 10.73 50.28
CA ILE A 135 -26.20 11.02 49.34
C ILE A 135 -26.62 12.14 48.39
N SER A 136 -26.48 13.38 48.88
CA SER A 136 -26.51 14.57 48.05
C SER A 136 -25.19 14.89 47.32
N GLY A 137 -24.20 13.99 47.34
CA GLY A 137 -22.90 14.10 46.66
C GLY A 137 -22.84 13.28 45.37
N GLY A 138 -22.14 13.75 44.36
CA GLY A 138 -21.97 13.13 43.04
C GLY A 138 -21.47 11.69 43.05
N TYR A 139 -21.20 11.14 41.86
CA TYR A 139 -20.68 9.79 41.68
C TYR A 139 -19.17 9.74 41.86
N PRO A 140 -18.57 8.63 42.32
CA PRO A 140 -17.13 8.46 42.37
C PRO A 140 -16.53 8.51 40.96
N VAL A 141 -15.53 9.34 40.78
CA VAL A 141 -14.81 9.49 39.51
C VAL A 141 -13.35 9.12 39.71
N VAL A 142 -12.81 8.25 38.83
CA VAL A 142 -11.39 7.94 38.79
C VAL A 142 -10.85 8.35 37.42
N ASN A 143 -9.91 9.29 37.40
CA ASN A 143 -9.22 9.73 36.20
C ASN A 143 -7.80 9.18 36.18
N VAL A 144 -7.40 8.53 35.09
CA VAL A 144 -6.03 8.08 34.84
C VAL A 144 -5.47 8.94 33.73
N ASN A 145 -4.67 9.93 34.09
CA ASN A 145 -4.11 10.92 33.18
C ASN A 145 -2.65 10.59 32.84
N THR A 146 -2.41 10.00 31.66
CA THR A 146 -1.08 9.74 31.14
C THR A 146 -1.09 9.76 29.63
N SER A 147 0.02 10.19 29.03
CA SER A 147 0.29 10.03 27.59
C SER A 147 1.18 8.80 27.30
N GLY A 148 1.68 8.10 28.31
CA GLY A 148 2.47 6.89 28.18
C GLY A 148 1.62 5.62 28.26
N ASP A 149 2.26 4.51 28.61
CA ASP A 149 1.61 3.21 28.65
C ASP A 149 0.74 3.03 29.91
N VAL A 150 -0.37 2.30 29.74
CA VAL A 150 -1.26 1.87 30.81
C VAL A 150 -1.38 0.34 30.79
N TYR A 151 -1.00 -0.34 31.84
CA TYR A 151 -1.21 -1.78 32.02
C TYR A 151 -2.00 -2.04 33.28
N LEU A 152 -3.19 -2.60 33.16
CA LEU A 152 -4.07 -2.93 34.29
C LEU A 152 -4.49 -4.39 34.22
N LYS A 153 -4.25 -5.13 35.31
CA LYS A 153 -4.64 -6.54 35.41
C LYS A 153 -5.37 -6.79 36.74
N GLY A 154 -6.51 -7.48 36.66
CA GLY A 154 -7.30 -7.87 37.83
C GLY A 154 -7.65 -9.37 37.79
N THR A 155 -8.06 -9.94 38.95
CA THR A 155 -8.58 -11.31 39.02
C THR A 155 -10.03 -11.42 38.58
N GLU A 156 -10.82 -10.37 38.70
CA GLU A 156 -12.20 -10.28 38.23
C GLU A 156 -12.33 -9.26 37.09
N ALA A 157 -11.71 -8.09 37.24
CA ALA A 157 -11.71 -7.06 36.20
C ALA A 157 -10.41 -6.25 36.22
N ALA A 158 -9.99 -5.74 35.04
CA ALA A 158 -8.97 -4.69 35.04
C ALA A 158 -9.57 -3.38 35.48
N VAL A 159 -10.76 -3.02 34.98
CA VAL A 159 -11.43 -1.74 35.21
C VAL A 159 -12.91 -1.96 35.50
N THR A 160 -13.41 -1.33 36.54
CA THR A 160 -14.84 -1.40 36.90
C THR A 160 -15.41 -0.02 37.20
N GLY A 161 -16.47 0.38 36.47
CA GLY A 161 -17.36 1.50 36.81
C GLY A 161 -18.71 0.99 37.33
N GLN A 162 -18.91 0.92 38.63
CA GLN A 162 -20.17 0.47 39.25
C GLN A 162 -20.80 1.62 40.03
N ASP A 163 -21.82 2.23 39.45
CA ASP A 163 -22.37 3.50 39.99
C ASP A 163 -21.28 4.55 40.19
N GLY A 164 -20.33 4.60 39.26
CA GLY A 164 -19.18 5.50 39.25
C GLY A 164 -18.53 5.58 37.87
N ILE A 165 -17.65 6.53 37.67
CA ILE A 165 -17.02 6.85 36.39
C ILE A 165 -15.52 6.53 36.46
N VAL A 166 -15.00 5.81 35.48
CA VAL A 166 -13.57 5.61 35.30
C VAL A 166 -13.18 6.16 33.91
N ASN A 167 -12.21 7.08 33.89
CA ASN A 167 -11.63 7.62 32.67
C ASN A 167 -10.15 7.21 32.59
N ILE A 168 -9.75 6.50 31.56
CA ILE A 168 -8.36 6.21 31.23
C ILE A 168 -8.01 7.05 30.02
N GLY A 169 -7.14 8.06 30.19
CA GLY A 169 -6.94 9.10 29.19
C GLY A 169 -8.14 10.04 29.07
N SER A 170 -8.17 10.83 28.05
CA SER A 170 -9.27 11.74 27.71
C SER A 170 -9.20 12.11 26.23
N GLU A 171 -10.21 12.77 25.69
CA GLU A 171 -10.24 13.28 24.32
C GLU A 171 -9.01 14.14 23.94
N GLY A 172 -8.50 14.92 24.89
CA GLY A 172 -7.27 15.72 24.74
C GLY A 172 -5.96 15.01 25.10
N MET A 173 -6.02 13.80 25.67
CA MET A 173 -4.85 13.06 26.17
C MET A 173 -5.04 11.56 25.98
N PHE A 174 -4.60 11.05 24.83
CA PHE A 174 -4.56 9.63 24.54
C PHE A 174 -3.31 9.00 25.13
N ALA A 175 -3.46 7.88 25.84
CA ALA A 175 -2.32 7.06 26.26
C ALA A 175 -1.71 6.33 25.04
N ASP A 176 -0.40 6.03 25.09
CA ASP A 176 0.26 5.36 23.96
C ASP A 176 -0.24 3.93 23.78
N ASN A 177 -0.05 3.08 24.78
CA ASN A 177 -0.53 1.70 24.76
C ASN A 177 -1.34 1.42 26.02
N ILE A 178 -2.56 0.93 25.84
CA ILE A 178 -3.42 0.53 26.95
C ILE A 178 -3.61 -0.98 26.87
N THR A 179 -3.24 -1.69 27.93
CA THR A 179 -3.46 -3.13 28.08
C THR A 179 -4.30 -3.41 29.32
N LEU A 180 -5.51 -3.93 29.13
CA LEU A 180 -6.46 -4.26 30.17
C LEU A 180 -6.70 -5.77 30.18
N VAL A 181 -6.37 -6.45 31.30
CA VAL A 181 -6.43 -7.92 31.37
C VAL A 181 -7.22 -8.37 32.59
N THR A 182 -8.08 -9.36 32.42
CA THR A 182 -8.65 -10.14 33.54
C THR A 182 -8.22 -11.59 33.43
N SER A 183 -7.96 -12.23 34.57
CA SER A 183 -7.70 -13.67 34.68
C SER A 183 -8.87 -14.46 35.25
N GLY A 184 -9.95 -13.80 35.61
CA GLY A 184 -11.10 -14.39 36.29
C GLY A 184 -12.36 -14.46 35.43
N SER A 185 -13.47 -14.81 36.06
CA SER A 185 -14.75 -15.06 35.39
C SER A 185 -15.63 -13.81 35.26
N SER A 186 -15.06 -12.60 35.35
CA SER A 186 -15.75 -11.34 35.10
C SER A 186 -15.09 -10.59 33.94
N ALA A 187 -15.70 -9.52 33.47
CA ALA A 187 -15.18 -8.81 32.29
C ALA A 187 -13.92 -7.99 32.60
N ALA A 188 -12.98 -7.92 31.65
CA ALA A 188 -11.80 -7.08 31.78
C ALA A 188 -12.21 -5.60 32.01
N VAL A 189 -13.22 -5.13 31.26
CA VAL A 189 -13.86 -3.83 31.48
C VAL A 189 -15.34 -4.05 31.80
N TYR A 190 -15.76 -3.59 32.97
CA TYR A 190 -17.11 -3.76 33.47
C TYR A 190 -17.74 -2.42 33.83
N ALA A 191 -18.90 -2.13 33.25
CA ALA A 191 -19.71 -0.97 33.63
C ALA A 191 -21.09 -1.42 34.09
N ARG A 192 -21.51 -0.96 35.26
CA ARG A 192 -22.83 -1.27 35.81
C ARG A 192 -23.42 -0.05 36.47
N ASN A 193 -24.66 0.23 36.11
CA ASN A 193 -25.41 1.29 36.76
C ASN A 193 -26.64 0.70 37.48
N LEU A 194 -26.69 0.82 38.80
CA LEU A 194 -27.81 0.40 39.64
C LEU A 194 -28.59 1.60 40.18
N PHE A 195 -27.90 2.71 40.52
CA PHE A 195 -28.47 3.85 41.21
C PHE A 195 -28.03 5.21 40.64
N GLY A 196 -27.16 5.23 39.62
CA GLY A 196 -26.60 6.46 39.14
C GLY A 196 -25.90 6.34 37.77
N GLU A 197 -24.64 6.74 37.69
CA GLU A 197 -23.82 6.60 36.50
C GLU A 197 -22.80 5.48 36.69
N GLY A 198 -22.77 4.53 35.77
CA GLY A 198 -21.73 3.49 35.71
C GLY A 198 -21.05 3.60 34.33
N VAL A 199 -19.95 4.36 34.26
CA VAL A 199 -19.29 4.68 32.97
C VAL A 199 -17.82 4.32 33.02
N VAL A 200 -17.32 3.73 31.93
CA VAL A 200 -15.89 3.52 31.69
C VAL A 200 -15.51 4.10 30.35
N ASN A 201 -14.63 5.08 30.33
CA ASN A 201 -14.07 5.69 29.13
C ASN A 201 -12.58 5.33 29.01
N VAL A 202 -12.15 4.89 27.81
CA VAL A 202 -10.77 4.48 27.53
C VAL A 202 -10.29 5.19 26.27
N TYR A 203 -9.25 6.01 26.35
CA TYR A 203 -8.65 6.78 25.27
C TYR A 203 -7.18 6.39 25.08
N GLY A 204 -6.85 5.70 24.00
CA GLY A 204 -5.49 5.25 23.69
C GLY A 204 -5.16 5.22 22.20
N ASN A 205 -3.87 5.36 21.87
CA ASN A 205 -3.43 5.17 20.49
C ASN A 205 -3.59 3.67 20.12
N ASN A 206 -3.06 2.79 20.95
CA ASN A 206 -3.23 1.34 20.84
C ASN A 206 -3.92 0.82 22.11
N ILE A 207 -4.99 0.06 21.93
CA ILE A 207 -5.77 -0.49 23.04
C ILE A 207 -5.86 -2.00 22.87
N GLU A 208 -5.49 -2.75 23.91
CA GLU A 208 -5.67 -4.20 24.00
C GLU A 208 -6.47 -4.54 25.25
N ILE A 209 -7.59 -5.25 25.07
CA ILE A 209 -8.47 -5.70 26.17
C ILE A 209 -8.62 -7.21 26.05
N THR A 210 -8.18 -7.94 27.08
CA THR A 210 -8.12 -9.40 27.02
C THR A 210 -8.71 -10.03 28.28
N SER A 211 -9.51 -11.06 28.09
CA SER A 211 -9.94 -12.00 29.14
C SER A 211 -9.14 -13.29 29.01
N ASP A 212 -8.32 -13.59 30.04
CA ASP A 212 -7.51 -14.80 30.15
C ASP A 212 -8.22 -15.86 31.01
N ALA A 213 -9.55 -15.83 31.18
CA ALA A 213 -10.28 -16.83 31.95
C ALA A 213 -10.08 -18.25 31.36
N GLU A 214 -9.90 -19.26 32.22
CA GLU A 214 -9.66 -20.65 31.77
C GLU A 214 -10.88 -21.25 31.05
N ASP A 215 -12.08 -20.81 31.37
CA ASP A 215 -13.32 -21.25 30.79
C ASP A 215 -13.70 -20.35 29.59
N PRO A 216 -13.68 -20.85 28.33
CA PRO A 216 -14.02 -20.06 27.16
C PRO A 216 -15.40 -19.38 27.19
N GLU A 217 -16.37 -19.98 27.91
CA GLU A 217 -17.70 -19.41 28.05
C GLU A 217 -17.76 -18.25 29.06
N LYS A 218 -16.65 -17.99 29.75
CA LYS A 218 -16.49 -16.89 30.74
C LYS A 218 -15.37 -15.91 30.39
N GLN A 219 -14.92 -15.92 29.19
CA GLN A 219 -13.90 -15.00 28.70
C GLN A 219 -14.52 -13.65 28.31
N TRP A 220 -15.14 -12.94 29.25
CA TRP A 220 -15.69 -11.61 28.96
C TRP A 220 -14.58 -10.54 28.90
N ALA A 221 -14.47 -9.87 27.76
CA ALA A 221 -13.61 -8.71 27.58
C ALA A 221 -14.34 -7.43 28.02
N LEU A 222 -15.54 -7.20 27.51
CA LEU A 222 -16.37 -6.04 27.84
C LEU A 222 -17.74 -6.51 28.33
N SER A 223 -18.22 -5.93 29.43
CA SER A 223 -19.58 -6.20 29.92
C SER A 223 -20.26 -4.92 30.46
N GLY A 224 -21.38 -4.55 29.83
CA GLY A 224 -22.27 -3.49 30.25
C GLY A 224 -23.54 -4.07 30.84
N ASN A 225 -23.95 -3.58 32.04
CA ASN A 225 -25.16 -4.07 32.71
C ASN A 225 -26.00 -2.91 33.28
N GLY A 226 -27.29 -3.04 33.22
CA GLY A 226 -28.25 -2.01 33.63
C GLY A 226 -28.12 -0.79 32.70
N LYS A 227 -27.79 0.36 33.25
CA LYS A 227 -27.46 1.56 32.47
C LYS A 227 -25.95 1.81 32.38
N GLY A 228 -25.15 0.71 32.41
CA GLY A 228 -23.70 0.80 32.29
C GLY A 228 -23.27 1.22 30.88
N GLU A 229 -22.29 2.09 30.78
CA GLU A 229 -21.76 2.61 29.53
C GLU A 229 -20.26 2.36 29.45
N ILE A 230 -19.81 1.79 28.34
CA ILE A 230 -18.38 1.57 28.04
C ILE A 230 -18.06 2.26 26.71
N ASN A 231 -17.12 3.19 26.74
CA ASN A 231 -16.63 3.93 25.58
C ASN A 231 -15.14 3.66 25.35
N ILE A 232 -14.79 3.09 24.20
CA ILE A 232 -13.42 2.79 23.80
C ILE A 232 -13.06 3.66 22.59
N HIS A 233 -12.03 4.49 22.73
CA HIS A 233 -11.59 5.46 21.73
C HIS A 233 -10.14 5.18 21.33
N GLY A 234 -9.94 4.59 20.14
CA GLY A 234 -8.64 4.26 19.60
C GLY A 234 -8.24 5.10 18.40
N LYS A 235 -6.93 5.36 18.22
CA LYS A 235 -6.40 6.05 17.04
C LYS A 235 -5.75 5.10 16.02
N ASP A 236 -4.95 4.15 16.48
CA ASP A 236 -4.19 3.24 15.61
C ASP A 236 -4.80 1.84 15.60
N THR A 237 -4.91 1.21 16.77
CA THR A 237 -5.48 -0.15 16.88
C THR A 237 -6.31 -0.31 18.16
N VAL A 238 -7.42 -1.05 18.03
CA VAL A 238 -8.20 -1.58 19.16
C VAL A 238 -8.30 -3.09 18.98
N VAL A 239 -7.71 -3.84 19.90
CA VAL A 239 -7.75 -5.30 19.94
C VAL A 239 -8.56 -5.76 21.15
N ILE A 240 -9.58 -6.58 20.93
CA ILE A 240 -10.42 -7.12 22.00
C ILE A 240 -10.45 -8.64 21.87
N ASN A 241 -9.96 -9.32 22.91
CA ASN A 241 -9.91 -10.77 22.99
C ASN A 241 -10.87 -11.24 24.08
N GLY A 242 -12.04 -11.69 23.69
CA GLY A 242 -13.09 -12.20 24.58
C GLY A 242 -14.50 -11.79 24.18
N ILE A 243 -15.46 -12.18 24.99
CA ILE A 243 -16.90 -11.92 24.81
C ILE A 243 -17.18 -10.43 25.05
N ILE A 244 -18.00 -9.85 24.20
CA ILE A 244 -18.58 -8.52 24.41
C ILE A 244 -20.06 -8.70 24.71
N GLU A 245 -20.52 -8.24 25.87
CA GLU A 245 -21.90 -8.42 26.31
C GLU A 245 -22.49 -7.11 26.86
N SER A 246 -23.65 -6.72 26.35
CA SER A 246 -24.43 -5.60 26.84
C SER A 246 -25.84 -6.07 27.17
N TYR A 247 -26.26 -5.97 28.42
CA TYR A 247 -27.51 -6.54 28.90
C TYR A 247 -28.08 -5.81 30.14
N ASN A 248 -29.32 -6.12 30.49
CA ASN A 248 -29.94 -5.63 31.72
C ASN A 248 -30.59 -6.78 32.49
N THR A 249 -29.97 -7.22 33.56
CA THR A 249 -30.50 -8.31 34.44
C THR A 249 -31.36 -7.84 35.59
N ASP A 250 -31.45 -6.54 35.84
CA ASP A 250 -32.20 -6.02 37.00
C ASP A 250 -33.58 -5.53 36.56
N MET A 251 -34.63 -6.30 36.90
CA MET A 251 -36.02 -5.98 36.59
C MET A 251 -36.52 -4.69 37.27
N GLN A 252 -35.76 -4.08 38.18
CA GLN A 252 -36.12 -2.85 38.86
C GLN A 252 -35.48 -1.60 38.24
N ILE A 253 -34.43 -1.79 37.38
CA ILE A 253 -33.73 -0.69 36.77
C ILE A 253 -34.24 -0.54 35.33
N LYS A 254 -34.92 0.54 35.06
CA LYS A 254 -35.34 0.92 33.72
C LYS A 254 -34.22 1.70 33.01
N GLY A 255 -33.55 1.06 32.11
CA GLY A 255 -32.56 1.69 31.24
C GLY A 255 -31.66 0.71 30.54
N ASP A 256 -31.10 1.13 29.45
CA ASP A 256 -30.38 0.33 28.47
C ASP A 256 -28.88 0.54 28.65
N SER A 257 -28.11 -0.55 28.71
CA SER A 257 -26.65 -0.47 28.73
C SER A 257 -26.09 -0.25 27.31
N SER A 258 -24.93 0.39 27.23
CA SER A 258 -24.29 0.65 25.94
C SER A 258 -22.79 0.37 25.96
N ILE A 259 -22.28 -0.18 24.85
CA ILE A 259 -20.86 -0.38 24.59
C ILE A 259 -20.55 0.28 23.25
N HIS A 260 -19.66 1.25 23.25
CA HIS A 260 -19.25 2.01 22.09
C HIS A 260 -17.75 1.81 21.85
N ILE A 261 -17.40 1.37 20.63
CA ILE A 261 -16.01 1.19 20.19
C ILE A 261 -15.80 2.08 18.98
N ASN A 262 -14.99 3.12 19.12
CA ASN A 262 -14.68 4.13 18.08
C ASN A 262 -15.91 4.84 17.51
N ILE A 263 -16.90 5.20 18.33
CA ILE A 263 -18.17 5.80 17.87
C ILE A 263 -18.20 7.33 18.03
N ASN A 264 -17.10 7.97 18.30
CA ASN A 264 -17.12 9.43 18.39
C ASN A 264 -17.42 10.09 17.04
N GLN A 265 -18.23 11.13 17.04
CA GLN A 265 -18.60 11.89 15.84
C GLN A 265 -17.46 12.78 15.32
N ASP A 266 -16.45 13.02 16.16
CA ASP A 266 -15.27 13.79 15.80
C ASP A 266 -14.18 12.87 15.22
N ALA A 267 -13.30 13.41 14.36
CA ALA A 267 -12.32 12.69 13.54
C ALA A 267 -11.19 11.97 14.33
N VAL A 268 -11.43 11.62 15.58
CA VAL A 268 -10.40 11.11 16.51
C VAL A 268 -10.36 9.57 16.53
N ASP A 269 -11.49 8.90 16.30
CA ASP A 269 -11.63 7.44 16.38
C ASP A 269 -11.34 6.81 15.02
N THR A 270 -10.06 6.63 14.69
CA THR A 270 -9.59 6.14 13.38
C THR A 270 -8.99 4.73 13.42
N ALA A 271 -9.05 4.07 14.58
CA ALA A 271 -8.37 2.80 14.78
C ALA A 271 -8.92 1.66 13.94
N LYS A 272 -8.02 0.78 13.53
CA LYS A 272 -8.35 -0.57 13.11
C LYS A 272 -8.85 -1.37 14.33
N VAL A 273 -10.04 -1.95 14.21
CA VAL A 273 -10.67 -2.76 15.28
C VAL A 273 -10.50 -4.24 14.98
N ILE A 274 -9.95 -5.00 15.92
CA ILE A 274 -9.77 -6.45 15.82
C ILE A 274 -10.44 -7.08 17.05
N ILE A 275 -11.51 -7.86 16.83
CA ILE A 275 -12.23 -8.55 17.89
C ILE A 275 -12.16 -10.04 17.67
N LYS A 276 -11.75 -10.79 18.70
CA LYS A 276 -11.71 -12.25 18.72
C LYS A 276 -12.37 -12.75 20.00
N GLY A 277 -13.51 -13.45 19.85
CA GLY A 277 -14.24 -13.96 20.99
C GLY A 277 -15.33 -14.94 20.58
N ALA A 278 -16.00 -15.55 21.57
CA ALA A 278 -17.09 -16.47 21.29
C ALA A 278 -18.31 -15.72 20.72
N GLU A 279 -18.65 -14.57 21.31
CA GLU A 279 -19.84 -13.82 20.90
C GLU A 279 -19.73 -12.29 21.21
N ILE A 280 -20.51 -11.52 20.46
CA ILE A 280 -20.89 -10.13 20.74
C ILE A 280 -22.41 -10.17 20.95
N ASN A 281 -22.86 -9.84 22.13
CA ASN A 281 -24.25 -9.98 22.55
C ASN A 281 -24.84 -8.64 23.01
N ALA A 282 -26.04 -8.31 22.52
CA ALA A 282 -26.84 -7.20 22.97
C ALA A 282 -28.26 -7.68 23.28
N ALA A 283 -28.70 -7.52 24.52
CA ALA A 283 -30.01 -7.97 24.99
C ALA A 283 -30.76 -6.87 25.76
N ASP A 284 -32.06 -7.00 25.91
CA ASP A 284 -32.91 -6.14 26.75
C ASP A 284 -32.78 -4.63 26.44
N LYS A 285 -32.91 -4.27 25.16
CA LYS A 285 -32.75 -2.89 24.62
C LYS A 285 -31.34 -2.30 24.74
N SER A 286 -30.40 -3.08 25.16
CA SER A 286 -29.00 -2.66 25.23
C SER A 286 -28.36 -2.56 23.84
N GLU A 287 -27.25 -1.83 23.74
CA GLU A 287 -26.60 -1.61 22.45
C GLU A 287 -25.09 -1.88 22.48
N VAL A 288 -24.60 -2.37 21.36
CA VAL A 288 -23.17 -2.48 21.06
C VAL A 288 -22.90 -1.81 19.71
N ASN A 289 -22.12 -0.75 19.70
CA ASN A 289 -21.80 0.03 18.51
C ASN A 289 -20.30 -0.04 18.24
N ILE A 290 -19.92 -0.45 17.02
CA ILE A 290 -18.53 -0.67 16.61
C ILE A 290 -18.28 0.04 15.28
N LYS A 291 -17.27 0.88 15.25
CA LYS A 291 -16.77 1.50 14.01
C LYS A 291 -15.30 1.17 13.82
N GLY A 292 -14.94 0.62 12.68
CA GLY A 292 -13.58 0.22 12.38
C GLY A 292 -13.04 0.83 11.08
N ALA A 293 -11.75 1.21 11.08
CA ALA A 293 -11.02 1.61 9.90
C ALA A 293 -10.75 0.41 8.96
N ALA A 294 -10.17 0.68 7.80
CA ALA A 294 -9.82 -0.34 6.80
C ALA A 294 -9.01 -1.50 7.40
N GLY A 295 -9.41 -2.71 7.04
CA GLY A 295 -8.79 -3.95 7.53
C GLY A 295 -9.20 -4.36 8.95
N SER A 296 -10.27 -3.79 9.50
CA SER A 296 -10.87 -4.26 10.74
C SER A 296 -11.45 -5.66 10.58
N SER A 297 -11.46 -6.44 11.69
CA SER A 297 -11.96 -7.82 11.66
C SER A 297 -12.68 -8.18 12.96
N ILE A 298 -13.76 -8.93 12.80
CA ILE A 298 -14.51 -9.53 13.91
C ILE A 298 -14.59 -11.03 13.68
N GLU A 299 -14.07 -11.82 14.60
CA GLU A 299 -14.17 -13.27 14.67
C GLU A 299 -15.01 -13.63 15.92
N ALA A 300 -16.35 -13.54 15.80
CA ALA A 300 -17.31 -13.79 16.86
C ALA A 300 -18.72 -13.98 16.30
N ASN A 301 -19.58 -14.68 17.06
CA ASN A 301 -20.99 -14.69 16.76
C ASN A 301 -21.65 -13.37 17.19
N LEU A 302 -22.53 -12.81 16.36
CA LEU A 302 -23.31 -11.62 16.68
C LEU A 302 -24.71 -12.04 17.14
N ILE A 303 -25.14 -11.66 18.33
CA ILE A 303 -26.43 -12.04 18.90
C ILE A 303 -27.14 -10.80 19.42
N ALA A 304 -28.26 -10.43 18.79
CA ALA A 304 -29.14 -9.37 19.26
C ALA A 304 -30.48 -9.96 19.71
N GLY A 305 -30.89 -9.66 20.96
CA GLY A 305 -32.16 -10.10 21.49
C GLY A 305 -32.17 -11.45 22.25
N LYS A 306 -31.04 -11.93 22.82
CA LYS A 306 -30.82 -13.27 23.37
C LYS A 306 -31.68 -13.64 24.56
N ASP A 307 -32.26 -12.79 25.39
CA ASP A 307 -32.93 -13.24 26.59
C ASP A 307 -34.35 -12.69 26.83
N LYS A 308 -35.13 -13.58 27.38
CA LYS A 308 -36.37 -13.55 28.17
C LYS A 308 -37.39 -12.40 28.12
N GLY A 309 -37.05 -11.26 27.55
CA GLY A 309 -37.97 -10.13 27.30
C GLY A 309 -38.27 -10.02 25.80
N ASN A 310 -39.44 -9.49 25.44
CA ASN A 310 -39.76 -9.19 24.03
C ASN A 310 -39.08 -7.93 23.49
N ASP A 311 -38.12 -7.38 24.21
CA ASP A 311 -37.44 -6.12 23.92
C ASP A 311 -35.99 -6.41 23.48
N GLY A 312 -35.75 -6.57 22.17
CA GLY A 312 -34.46 -6.89 21.60
C GLY A 312 -33.39 -5.83 21.80
N GLY A 313 -32.12 -6.26 21.86
CA GLY A 313 -30.96 -5.37 21.83
C GLY A 313 -30.53 -4.98 20.41
N SER A 314 -29.56 -4.10 20.28
CA SER A 314 -29.02 -3.71 18.99
C SER A 314 -27.50 -3.82 18.90
N ILE A 315 -27.02 -4.31 17.74
CA ILE A 315 -25.62 -4.34 17.37
C ILE A 315 -25.47 -3.54 16.07
N ASP A 316 -24.64 -2.50 16.07
CA ASP A 316 -24.34 -1.67 14.91
C ASP A 316 -22.83 -1.75 14.60
N ILE A 317 -22.48 -2.26 13.41
CA ILE A 317 -21.09 -2.42 12.95
C ILE A 317 -20.91 -1.64 11.66
N ASN A 318 -19.94 -0.72 11.65
CA ASN A 318 -19.61 0.08 10.50
C ASN A 318 -18.13 -0.06 10.11
N PHE A 319 -17.88 -0.67 8.95
CA PHE A 319 -16.57 -0.80 8.31
C PHE A 319 -16.53 0.01 7.01
N ALA A 320 -16.53 1.33 7.11
CA ALA A 320 -16.65 2.24 5.96
C ALA A 320 -15.64 1.95 4.84
N ASP A 321 -14.38 1.63 5.21
CA ASP A 321 -13.27 1.39 4.28
C ASP A 321 -12.95 -0.10 4.07
N GLY A 322 -13.82 -0.99 4.53
CA GLY A 322 -13.70 -2.43 4.37
C GLY A 322 -13.23 -3.17 5.61
N GLY A 323 -13.91 -4.29 5.92
CA GLY A 323 -13.59 -5.17 7.04
C GLY A 323 -14.14 -6.59 6.84
N SER A 324 -13.76 -7.49 7.76
CA SER A 324 -14.20 -8.88 7.74
C SER A 324 -15.00 -9.23 9.00
N LEU A 325 -16.03 -10.06 8.79
CA LEU A 325 -16.86 -10.63 9.85
C LEU A 325 -16.91 -12.15 9.66
N THR A 326 -16.44 -12.87 10.66
CA THR A 326 -16.46 -14.34 10.71
C THR A 326 -17.23 -14.79 11.94
N GLY A 327 -18.30 -15.55 11.72
CA GLY A 327 -19.18 -16.04 12.79
C GLY A 327 -20.66 -15.99 12.37
N ASN A 328 -21.53 -16.54 13.20
CA ASN A 328 -22.96 -16.55 12.92
C ASN A 328 -23.64 -15.27 13.41
N ILE A 329 -24.62 -14.83 12.67
CA ILE A 329 -25.47 -13.68 13.01
C ILE A 329 -26.83 -14.21 13.50
N SER A 330 -27.31 -13.74 14.64
CA SER A 330 -28.60 -14.08 15.22
C SER A 330 -29.34 -12.83 15.67
N ALA A 331 -30.32 -12.39 14.88
CA ALA A 331 -31.24 -11.31 15.26
C ALA A 331 -32.59 -11.93 15.67
N ILE A 332 -32.85 -11.99 16.98
CA ILE A 332 -33.98 -12.72 17.53
C ILE A 332 -34.84 -11.87 18.50
N ASN A 333 -36.10 -12.17 18.64
CA ASN A 333 -37.01 -11.57 19.62
C ASN A 333 -36.99 -10.02 19.63
N GLY A 334 -37.06 -9.38 18.45
CA GLY A 334 -37.00 -7.94 18.31
C GLY A 334 -35.59 -7.36 18.27
N GLY A 335 -34.53 -8.21 18.28
CA GLY A 335 -33.14 -7.80 18.14
C GLY A 335 -32.84 -7.18 16.79
N LEU A 336 -31.96 -6.20 16.77
CA LEU A 336 -31.58 -5.46 15.57
C LEU A 336 -30.07 -5.56 15.37
N ILE A 337 -29.64 -6.07 14.20
CA ILE A 337 -28.24 -6.06 13.78
C ILE A 337 -28.13 -5.18 12.53
N LYS A 338 -27.32 -4.14 12.61
CA LYS A 338 -27.01 -3.26 11.51
C LYS A 338 -25.57 -3.45 11.09
N LEU A 339 -25.37 -3.59 9.78
CA LEU A 339 -24.04 -3.60 9.18
C LEU A 339 -23.94 -2.48 8.13
N ALA A 340 -22.79 -1.83 8.04
CA ALA A 340 -22.54 -0.76 7.09
C ALA A 340 -21.11 -0.80 6.51
N GLY A 341 -20.95 -0.27 5.29
CA GLY A 341 -19.67 -0.18 4.59
C GLY A 341 -19.40 -1.34 3.63
N ASN A 342 -18.14 -1.77 3.54
CA ASN A 342 -17.72 -2.90 2.72
C ASN A 342 -17.38 -4.10 3.62
N ILE A 343 -18.08 -5.22 3.46
CA ILE A 343 -17.98 -6.34 4.41
C ILE A 343 -17.68 -7.65 3.67
N THR A 344 -16.62 -8.34 4.10
CA THR A 344 -16.41 -9.74 3.78
C THR A 344 -16.96 -10.58 4.92
N TYR A 345 -17.95 -11.43 4.62
CA TYR A 345 -18.68 -12.21 5.62
C TYR A 345 -18.50 -13.71 5.42
N GLN A 346 -18.20 -14.40 6.52
CA GLN A 346 -18.15 -15.86 6.59
C GLN A 346 -18.98 -16.36 7.77
N GLY A 347 -20.08 -17.07 7.48
CA GLY A 347 -20.98 -17.63 8.49
C GLY A 347 -22.40 -17.79 7.96
N SER A 348 -23.34 -18.00 8.86
CA SER A 348 -24.78 -18.04 8.60
C SER A 348 -25.51 -16.96 9.40
N ALA A 349 -26.62 -16.45 8.86
CA ALA A 349 -27.43 -15.46 9.54
C ALA A 349 -28.88 -15.99 9.76
N ALA A 350 -29.30 -15.99 11.01
CA ALA A 350 -30.67 -16.33 11.43
C ALA A 350 -31.38 -15.05 11.92
N VAL A 351 -32.51 -14.73 11.27
CA VAL A 351 -33.34 -13.57 11.61
C VAL A 351 -34.72 -14.10 12.02
N ASP A 352 -34.92 -14.29 13.33
CA ASP A 352 -36.14 -14.85 13.88
C ASP A 352 -36.84 -13.80 14.74
N LYS A 353 -37.92 -13.23 14.25
CA LYS A 353 -38.61 -12.09 14.90
C LYS A 353 -37.70 -10.86 15.17
N GLY A 354 -36.58 -10.78 14.50
CA GLY A 354 -35.61 -9.69 14.63
C GLY A 354 -35.43 -8.96 13.30
N THR A 355 -34.41 -8.13 13.21
CA THR A 355 -34.08 -7.40 12.02
C THR A 355 -32.57 -7.48 11.72
N LEU A 356 -32.22 -7.88 10.51
CA LEU A 356 -30.89 -7.70 9.95
C LEU A 356 -30.95 -6.58 8.90
N ASP A 357 -30.34 -5.46 9.23
CA ASP A 357 -30.29 -4.28 8.37
C ASP A 357 -28.89 -4.13 7.77
N ILE A 358 -28.76 -4.49 6.50
CA ILE A 358 -27.57 -4.31 5.67
C ILE A 358 -27.82 -3.31 4.53
N SER A 359 -28.83 -2.44 4.71
CA SER A 359 -29.18 -1.40 3.72
C SER A 359 -28.10 -0.35 3.50
N LYS A 360 -27.10 -0.28 4.38
CA LYS A 360 -25.92 0.58 4.28
C LYS A 360 -24.64 -0.17 3.89
N VAL A 361 -24.74 -1.45 3.55
CA VAL A 361 -23.61 -2.22 3.02
C VAL A 361 -23.49 -1.96 1.52
N ASN A 362 -22.36 -1.38 1.11
CA ASN A 362 -22.12 -1.06 -0.30
C ASN A 362 -21.63 -2.29 -1.07
N ASN A 363 -20.76 -3.09 -0.45
CA ASN A 363 -20.25 -4.33 -1.00
C ASN A 363 -20.32 -5.41 0.09
N LEU A 364 -21.14 -6.43 -0.12
CA LEU A 364 -21.16 -7.63 0.70
C LEU A 364 -20.48 -8.76 -0.07
N THR A 365 -19.37 -9.29 0.46
CA THR A 365 -18.69 -10.44 -0.11
C THR A 365 -18.87 -11.65 0.80
N LEU A 366 -19.54 -12.67 0.31
CA LEU A 366 -19.74 -13.93 1.04
C LEU A 366 -18.58 -14.89 0.76
N THR A 367 -18.09 -15.54 1.81
CA THR A 367 -17.02 -16.55 1.73
C THR A 367 -17.43 -17.84 2.40
N GLY A 368 -16.89 -18.97 1.92
CA GLY A 368 -17.21 -20.28 2.50
C GLY A 368 -18.64 -20.79 2.19
N VAL A 369 -19.32 -20.20 1.20
CA VAL A 369 -20.66 -20.65 0.79
C VAL A 369 -20.55 -21.92 -0.06
N ALA A 370 -21.30 -22.96 0.27
CA ALA A 370 -21.30 -24.23 -0.45
C ALA A 370 -22.41 -24.25 -1.53
N ALA A 371 -22.07 -24.83 -2.70
CA ALA A 371 -23.07 -25.13 -3.72
C ALA A 371 -24.05 -26.21 -3.20
N ASP A 372 -25.28 -26.10 -3.60
CA ASP A 372 -26.36 -27.06 -3.29
C ASP A 372 -26.51 -27.36 -1.78
N ALA A 373 -26.21 -26.38 -0.94
CA ALA A 373 -26.40 -26.47 0.51
C ALA A 373 -27.91 -26.62 0.84
N ASP A 374 -28.21 -27.35 1.91
CA ASP A 374 -29.61 -27.55 2.34
C ASP A 374 -30.23 -26.22 2.81
N GLU A 375 -29.46 -25.34 3.45
CA GLU A 375 -29.95 -24.09 4.02
C GLU A 375 -29.32 -22.87 3.32
N ALA A 376 -30.05 -21.75 3.31
CA ALA A 376 -29.57 -20.48 2.84
C ALA A 376 -28.60 -19.83 3.86
N VAL A 377 -27.68 -18.99 3.36
CA VAL A 377 -26.76 -18.23 4.20
C VAL A 377 -27.52 -17.31 5.16
N ILE A 378 -28.59 -16.66 4.69
CA ILE A 378 -29.44 -15.76 5.48
C ILE A 378 -30.85 -16.39 5.51
N LYS A 379 -31.33 -16.72 6.70
CA LYS A 379 -32.63 -17.30 6.92
C LYS A 379 -33.51 -16.36 7.73
N VAL A 380 -34.66 -15.97 7.18
CA VAL A 380 -35.58 -15.00 7.80
C VAL A 380 -36.89 -15.69 8.14
N THR A 381 -37.26 -15.73 9.43
CA THR A 381 -38.34 -16.52 9.95
C THR A 381 -39.20 -15.77 10.97
N ASN A 382 -40.44 -16.27 11.15
CA ASN A 382 -41.36 -15.90 12.25
C ASN A 382 -41.64 -14.37 12.34
N GLY A 383 -41.71 -13.68 11.21
CA GLY A 383 -41.94 -12.22 11.20
C GLY A 383 -40.63 -11.41 11.26
N GLY A 384 -39.50 -12.04 10.98
CA GLY A 384 -38.21 -11.37 10.84
C GLY A 384 -38.16 -10.41 9.64
N THR A 385 -37.20 -9.51 9.64
CA THR A 385 -36.99 -8.52 8.56
C THR A 385 -35.53 -8.50 8.11
N LEU A 386 -35.32 -8.64 6.79
CA LEU A 386 -34.03 -8.40 6.15
C LEU A 386 -34.15 -7.15 5.27
N ALA A 387 -33.29 -6.15 5.52
CA ALA A 387 -33.15 -4.98 4.68
C ALA A 387 -31.78 -4.96 4.02
N VAL A 388 -31.73 -5.09 2.69
CA VAL A 388 -30.49 -5.01 1.92
C VAL A 388 -30.37 -3.69 1.15
N ASN A 389 -29.15 -3.30 0.80
CA ASN A 389 -28.89 -2.25 -0.19
C ASN A 389 -29.12 -2.82 -1.59
N GLU A 390 -30.24 -2.57 -2.20
CA GLU A 390 -30.59 -3.06 -3.54
C GLU A 390 -29.59 -2.60 -4.63
N ASN A 391 -28.95 -1.46 -4.43
CA ASN A 391 -27.93 -0.93 -5.33
C ASN A 391 -26.48 -1.31 -4.89
N GLY A 392 -26.35 -1.98 -3.76
CA GLY A 392 -25.08 -2.52 -3.29
C GLY A 392 -24.65 -3.75 -4.10
N LYS A 393 -23.39 -4.10 -4.04
CA LYS A 393 -22.86 -5.29 -4.73
C LYS A 393 -22.90 -6.50 -3.81
N LEU A 394 -23.32 -7.63 -4.35
CA LEU A 394 -23.19 -8.94 -3.73
C LEU A 394 -22.10 -9.73 -4.44
N GLY A 395 -21.02 -10.09 -3.73
CA GLY A 395 -19.97 -10.96 -4.21
C GLY A 395 -20.02 -12.34 -3.54
N ILE A 396 -19.62 -13.37 -4.24
CA ILE A 396 -19.39 -14.69 -3.69
C ILE A 396 -17.99 -15.12 -4.07
N ASN A 397 -17.13 -15.28 -3.06
CA ASN A 397 -15.75 -15.73 -3.25
C ASN A 397 -15.64 -17.26 -3.17
N ASP A 398 -14.51 -17.78 -3.70
CA ASP A 398 -14.19 -19.21 -3.68
C ASP A 398 -15.18 -20.11 -4.39
N LEU A 399 -15.79 -19.62 -5.47
CA LEU A 399 -16.64 -20.43 -6.34
C LEU A 399 -15.81 -21.53 -7.01
N LYS A 400 -15.93 -22.75 -6.51
CA LYS A 400 -15.17 -23.91 -7.02
C LYS A 400 -16.06 -24.93 -7.74
N THR A 401 -17.37 -24.81 -7.60
CA THR A 401 -18.31 -25.84 -8.05
C THR A 401 -19.53 -25.18 -8.68
N ALA A 402 -19.95 -25.65 -9.86
CA ALA A 402 -21.25 -25.32 -10.42
C ALA A 402 -22.35 -25.83 -9.52
N GLY A 403 -23.44 -25.10 -9.39
CA GLY A 403 -24.57 -25.46 -8.56
C GLY A 403 -25.39 -24.26 -8.11
N THR A 404 -26.35 -24.52 -7.22
CA THR A 404 -27.22 -23.49 -6.65
C THR A 404 -26.69 -23.04 -5.29
N TYR A 405 -26.40 -21.75 -5.15
CA TYR A 405 -25.99 -21.09 -3.92
C TYR A 405 -27.21 -20.39 -3.33
N LYS A 406 -27.75 -20.95 -2.26
CA LYS A 406 -28.91 -20.39 -1.54
C LYS A 406 -28.44 -19.26 -0.66
N ILE A 407 -28.74 -18.01 -1.04
CA ILE A 407 -28.25 -16.81 -0.33
C ILE A 407 -29.26 -16.38 0.72
N VAL A 408 -30.52 -16.22 0.34
CA VAL A 408 -31.58 -15.79 1.27
C VAL A 408 -32.76 -16.71 1.15
N SER A 409 -33.37 -17.10 2.30
CA SER A 409 -34.66 -17.77 2.37
C SER A 409 -35.53 -17.05 3.39
N VAL A 410 -36.81 -16.80 3.02
CA VAL A 410 -37.76 -15.99 3.79
C VAL A 410 -39.08 -16.78 3.96
N ASP A 411 -39.55 -16.94 5.19
CA ASP A 411 -40.82 -17.58 5.46
C ASP A 411 -42.03 -16.70 5.13
N GLU A 412 -43.25 -17.27 5.29
CA GLU A 412 -44.52 -16.62 4.89
C GLU A 412 -44.84 -15.35 5.69
N ASN A 413 -44.36 -15.24 6.90
CA ASN A 413 -44.69 -14.15 7.81
C ASN A 413 -43.60 -13.05 7.87
N SER A 414 -42.48 -13.28 7.17
CA SER A 414 -41.30 -12.45 7.21
C SER A 414 -41.17 -11.57 5.97
N THR A 415 -40.32 -10.57 6.01
CA THR A 415 -40.11 -9.62 4.92
C THR A 415 -38.63 -9.50 4.57
N ALA A 416 -38.33 -9.37 3.25
CA ALA A 416 -36.99 -9.06 2.75
C ALA A 416 -37.09 -8.29 1.44
N ASN A 417 -36.08 -7.48 1.17
CA ASN A 417 -35.74 -7.02 -0.17
C ASN A 417 -34.39 -7.64 -0.59
N PHE A 418 -34.04 -7.58 -1.88
CA PHE A 418 -32.90 -8.28 -2.46
C PHE A 418 -32.07 -7.38 -3.32
N TRP A 419 -30.83 -7.81 -3.63
CA TRP A 419 -29.93 -7.12 -4.56
C TRP A 419 -30.49 -7.22 -5.99
N LYS A 420 -30.17 -6.24 -6.81
CA LYS A 420 -30.44 -6.30 -8.24
C LYS A 420 -29.43 -7.23 -8.92
N ASP A 421 -29.90 -7.99 -9.90
CA ASP A 421 -29.08 -8.98 -10.63
C ASP A 421 -27.81 -8.39 -11.22
N GLU A 422 -27.88 -7.16 -11.72
CA GLU A 422 -26.76 -6.41 -12.30
C GLU A 422 -25.62 -6.10 -11.31
N ASN A 423 -25.92 -6.18 -10.00
CA ASN A 423 -24.96 -5.89 -8.93
C ASN A 423 -24.25 -7.15 -8.40
N LEU A 424 -24.49 -8.30 -9.02
CA LEU A 424 -23.79 -9.54 -8.66
C LEU A 424 -22.35 -9.53 -9.14
N ALA A 425 -21.39 -9.68 -8.22
CA ALA A 425 -19.97 -9.79 -8.49
C ALA A 425 -19.49 -11.24 -8.33
N TYR A 426 -18.89 -11.79 -9.38
CA TYR A 426 -18.44 -13.18 -9.44
C TYR A 426 -17.27 -13.33 -10.41
N ASP A 427 -16.56 -14.46 -10.33
CA ASP A 427 -15.54 -14.82 -11.32
C ASP A 427 -16.18 -15.11 -12.69
N ARG A 428 -16.17 -14.10 -13.56
CA ARG A 428 -16.72 -14.21 -14.91
C ARG A 428 -15.84 -14.99 -15.89
N THR A 429 -14.63 -15.38 -15.48
CA THR A 429 -13.68 -16.08 -16.36
C THR A 429 -13.83 -17.59 -16.31
N SER A 430 -14.43 -18.13 -15.25
CA SER A 430 -14.62 -19.57 -15.05
C SER A 430 -16.08 -19.98 -14.88
N MET A 431 -16.95 -19.06 -14.46
CA MET A 431 -18.34 -19.34 -14.13
C MET A 431 -19.29 -18.35 -14.81
N PHE A 432 -20.48 -18.77 -15.07
CA PHE A 432 -21.59 -17.91 -15.49
C PHE A 432 -22.68 -17.94 -14.43
N ALA A 433 -23.12 -16.78 -13.96
CA ALA A 433 -24.09 -16.66 -12.90
C ALA A 433 -25.47 -16.28 -13.43
N GLU A 434 -26.50 -16.93 -12.89
CA GLU A 434 -27.91 -16.61 -13.09
C GLU A 434 -28.56 -16.43 -11.72
N VAL A 435 -29.22 -15.28 -11.50
CA VAL A 435 -29.99 -15.06 -10.27
C VAL A 435 -31.37 -15.68 -10.44
N LYS A 436 -31.76 -16.54 -9.51
CA LYS A 436 -33.11 -17.04 -9.39
C LYS A 436 -33.78 -16.43 -8.17
N GLN A 437 -34.62 -15.45 -8.44
CA GLN A 437 -35.34 -14.74 -7.41
C GLN A 437 -36.82 -14.97 -7.50
N ASN A 438 -37.46 -15.22 -6.35
CA ASN A 438 -38.88 -15.12 -6.16
C ASN A 438 -39.18 -14.18 -4.98
N ASN A 439 -40.42 -14.06 -4.54
CA ASN A 439 -40.73 -13.14 -3.43
C ASN A 439 -40.15 -13.57 -2.06
N ARG A 440 -39.51 -14.74 -1.97
CA ARG A 440 -39.06 -15.36 -0.72
C ARG A 440 -37.62 -15.84 -0.74
N ASP A 441 -37.13 -16.22 -1.90
CA ASP A 441 -35.80 -16.80 -2.03
C ASP A 441 -34.98 -15.98 -3.02
N TYR A 442 -33.69 -15.86 -2.72
CA TYR A 442 -32.71 -15.29 -3.59
C TYR A 442 -31.54 -16.28 -3.70
N ASP A 443 -31.48 -16.96 -4.85
CA ASP A 443 -30.50 -17.97 -5.15
C ASP A 443 -29.61 -17.49 -6.30
N VAL A 444 -28.34 -17.85 -6.24
CA VAL A 444 -27.40 -17.64 -7.34
C VAL A 444 -27.01 -18.99 -7.91
N VAL A 445 -27.32 -19.22 -9.19
CA VAL A 445 -26.99 -20.46 -9.88
C VAL A 445 -25.76 -20.21 -10.74
N TYR A 446 -24.71 -20.95 -10.45
CA TYR A 446 -23.49 -20.93 -11.27
C TYR A 446 -23.45 -22.16 -12.19
N LYS A 447 -23.11 -21.89 -13.45
CA LYS A 447 -22.81 -22.88 -14.47
C LYS A 447 -21.35 -22.79 -14.84
N GLU A 448 -20.69 -23.92 -15.04
CA GLU A 448 -19.34 -23.90 -15.62
C GLU A 448 -19.41 -23.48 -17.08
N LEU A 449 -18.40 -22.75 -17.55
CA LEU A 449 -18.36 -22.27 -18.94
C LEU A 449 -18.43 -23.40 -19.97
N GLN A 450 -17.94 -24.59 -19.65
CA GLN A 450 -18.04 -25.76 -20.51
C GLN A 450 -19.48 -26.22 -20.73
N ASP A 451 -20.38 -26.02 -19.75
CA ASP A 451 -21.76 -26.45 -19.77
C ASP A 451 -22.71 -25.43 -20.43
N LEU A 452 -22.15 -24.28 -20.83
CA LEU A 452 -22.91 -23.27 -21.56
C LEU A 452 -23.06 -23.64 -23.04
N SER A 453 -24.20 -23.31 -23.62
CA SER A 453 -24.39 -23.32 -25.07
C SER A 453 -23.49 -22.29 -25.75
N VAL A 454 -23.29 -22.39 -27.06
CA VAL A 454 -22.49 -21.46 -27.85
C VAL A 454 -22.99 -20.01 -27.69
N ALA A 455 -24.30 -19.79 -27.65
CA ALA A 455 -24.88 -18.45 -27.48
C ALA A 455 -24.63 -17.89 -26.08
N GLU A 456 -24.72 -18.74 -25.02
CA GLU A 456 -24.40 -18.33 -23.66
C GLU A 456 -22.90 -18.01 -23.47
N LYS A 457 -21.99 -18.74 -24.14
CA LYS A 457 -20.55 -18.46 -24.13
C LYS A 457 -20.23 -17.09 -24.78
N GLU A 458 -20.87 -16.76 -25.88
CA GLU A 458 -20.69 -15.42 -26.49
C GLU A 458 -21.29 -14.33 -25.59
N ALA A 459 -22.44 -14.53 -24.98
CA ALA A 459 -23.01 -13.57 -24.02
C ALA A 459 -22.11 -13.39 -22.77
N ALA A 460 -21.55 -14.48 -22.25
CA ALA A 460 -20.59 -14.43 -21.14
C ALA A 460 -19.30 -13.66 -21.52
N LYS A 461 -18.78 -13.91 -22.73
CA LYS A 461 -17.63 -13.18 -23.27
C LYS A 461 -17.92 -11.67 -23.37
N GLU A 462 -19.08 -11.28 -23.91
CA GLU A 462 -19.48 -9.88 -24.02
C GLU A 462 -19.57 -9.22 -22.63
N GLN A 463 -20.14 -9.92 -21.65
CA GLN A 463 -20.20 -9.42 -20.25
C GLN A 463 -18.81 -9.21 -19.63
N ILE A 464 -17.87 -10.14 -19.86
CA ILE A 464 -16.51 -10.02 -19.32
C ILE A 464 -15.75 -8.90 -19.99
N VAL A 465 -15.83 -8.80 -21.32
CA VAL A 465 -15.20 -7.68 -22.05
C VAL A 465 -15.78 -6.35 -21.56
N ALA A 466 -17.11 -6.27 -21.36
CA ALA A 466 -17.75 -5.07 -20.80
C ALA A 466 -17.30 -4.78 -19.37
N ALA A 467 -17.21 -5.79 -18.50
CA ALA A 467 -16.74 -5.66 -17.13
C ALA A 467 -15.27 -5.23 -17.05
N ALA A 468 -14.44 -5.60 -18.03
CA ALA A 468 -13.05 -5.21 -18.16
C ALA A 468 -12.84 -3.89 -18.91
N GLY A 469 -13.90 -3.15 -19.25
CA GLY A 469 -13.82 -1.83 -19.85
C GLY A 469 -14.36 -1.66 -21.26
N GLY A 470 -14.92 -2.73 -21.85
CA GLY A 470 -15.54 -2.68 -23.18
C GLY A 470 -14.63 -2.11 -24.27
N GLU A 471 -15.04 -1.05 -24.94
CA GLU A 471 -14.29 -0.39 -25.99
C GLU A 471 -12.95 0.22 -25.54
N SER A 472 -12.78 0.50 -24.24
CA SER A 472 -11.54 1.01 -23.66
C SER A 472 -10.46 -0.07 -23.46
N LEU A 473 -10.84 -1.36 -23.60
CA LEU A 473 -9.95 -2.50 -23.46
C LEU A 473 -9.22 -2.79 -24.76
N ALA A 474 -7.90 -2.58 -24.78
CA ALA A 474 -7.06 -2.83 -25.94
C ALA A 474 -6.90 -4.34 -26.26
N ALA A 475 -6.92 -5.20 -25.24
CA ALA A 475 -6.72 -6.65 -25.35
C ALA A 475 -8.04 -7.45 -25.36
N THR A 476 -8.98 -7.07 -26.20
CA THR A 476 -10.33 -7.66 -26.25
C THR A 476 -10.33 -9.15 -26.61
N ALA A 477 -9.55 -9.57 -27.60
CA ALA A 477 -9.48 -10.97 -28.02
C ALA A 477 -8.79 -11.85 -26.98
N VAL A 478 -7.71 -11.35 -26.35
CA VAL A 478 -7.00 -12.03 -25.27
C VAL A 478 -7.92 -12.27 -24.07
N VAL A 479 -8.64 -11.25 -23.62
CA VAL A 479 -9.59 -11.38 -22.51
C VAL A 479 -10.77 -12.30 -22.88
N GLY A 480 -11.30 -12.16 -24.09
CA GLY A 480 -12.36 -13.03 -24.60
C GLY A 480 -12.00 -14.51 -24.63
N SER A 481 -10.75 -14.83 -24.99
CA SER A 481 -10.25 -16.23 -25.03
C SER A 481 -10.18 -16.89 -23.64
N ILE A 482 -9.97 -16.11 -22.58
CA ILE A 482 -9.98 -16.64 -21.21
C ILE A 482 -11.30 -17.35 -20.91
N ILE A 483 -12.38 -17.00 -21.59
CA ILE A 483 -13.69 -17.59 -21.45
C ILE A 483 -13.91 -18.72 -22.45
N THR A 484 -13.71 -18.43 -23.72
CA THR A 484 -14.02 -19.40 -24.80
C THR A 484 -13.13 -20.62 -24.76
N ASP A 485 -11.88 -20.45 -24.35
CA ASP A 485 -10.83 -21.48 -24.26
C ASP A 485 -10.38 -21.74 -22.82
N SER A 486 -11.27 -21.54 -21.84
CA SER A 486 -10.91 -21.44 -20.42
C SER A 486 -10.13 -22.65 -19.88
N GLU A 487 -10.36 -23.86 -20.41
CA GLU A 487 -9.61 -25.07 -20.04
C GLU A 487 -8.16 -25.02 -20.56
N ALA A 488 -7.97 -24.62 -21.83
CA ALA A 488 -6.66 -24.45 -22.40
C ALA A 488 -5.88 -23.34 -21.71
N VAL A 489 -6.54 -22.21 -21.42
CA VAL A 489 -5.95 -21.08 -20.66
C VAL A 489 -5.57 -21.47 -19.24
N ALA A 490 -6.42 -22.25 -18.54
CA ALA A 490 -6.10 -22.72 -17.20
C ALA A 490 -4.83 -23.60 -17.14
N LYS A 491 -4.53 -24.32 -18.24
CA LYS A 491 -3.33 -25.17 -18.35
C LYS A 491 -2.11 -24.40 -18.80
N SER A 492 -2.26 -23.45 -19.73
CA SER A 492 -1.14 -22.81 -20.43
C SER A 492 -0.84 -21.39 -19.99
N ALA A 493 -1.82 -20.65 -19.46
CA ALA A 493 -1.71 -19.28 -18.97
C ALA A 493 -2.48 -19.05 -17.65
N PRO A 494 -2.26 -19.88 -16.61
CA PRO A 494 -3.01 -19.80 -15.36
C PRO A 494 -2.82 -18.46 -14.65
N GLY A 495 -1.66 -17.82 -14.79
CA GLY A 495 -1.40 -16.48 -14.23
C GLY A 495 -2.28 -15.40 -14.84
N ALA A 496 -2.43 -15.38 -16.17
CA ALA A 496 -3.31 -14.44 -16.86
C ALA A 496 -4.78 -14.64 -16.48
N LYS A 497 -5.22 -15.92 -16.42
CA LYS A 497 -6.58 -16.26 -16.00
C LYS A 497 -6.88 -15.75 -14.60
N ALA A 498 -6.01 -16.03 -13.63
CA ALA A 498 -6.19 -15.60 -12.24
C ALA A 498 -6.21 -14.07 -12.12
N PHE A 499 -5.32 -13.38 -12.84
CA PHE A 499 -5.26 -11.93 -12.85
C PHE A 499 -6.53 -11.29 -13.42
N VAL A 500 -7.01 -11.73 -14.58
CA VAL A 500 -8.24 -11.19 -15.18
C VAL A 500 -9.46 -11.55 -14.32
N ALA A 501 -9.52 -12.77 -13.75
CA ALA A 501 -10.57 -13.17 -12.83
C ALA A 501 -10.66 -12.23 -11.62
N ALA A 502 -9.52 -11.93 -10.98
CA ALA A 502 -9.47 -11.03 -9.84
C ALA A 502 -10.00 -9.62 -10.19
N LEU A 503 -9.63 -9.10 -11.36
CA LEU A 503 -10.09 -7.79 -11.82
C LEU A 503 -11.58 -7.75 -12.17
N THR A 504 -12.09 -8.76 -12.88
CA THR A 504 -13.48 -8.78 -13.37
C THR A 504 -14.49 -9.14 -12.28
N SER A 505 -14.06 -9.82 -11.22
CA SER A 505 -14.90 -10.18 -10.07
C SER A 505 -14.78 -9.17 -8.91
N SER A 506 -13.82 -8.26 -8.94
CA SER A 506 -13.65 -7.27 -7.88
C SER A 506 -14.81 -6.28 -7.84
N THR A 507 -15.32 -6.03 -6.63
CA THR A 507 -16.33 -5.00 -6.35
C THR A 507 -15.72 -3.62 -6.07
N ASP A 508 -14.40 -3.57 -5.87
CA ASP A 508 -13.68 -2.37 -5.40
C ASP A 508 -13.16 -1.49 -6.53
N ILE A 509 -13.24 -1.98 -7.79
CA ILE A 509 -12.77 -1.24 -8.96
C ILE A 509 -13.88 -1.10 -10.02
N THR A 510 -13.83 0.00 -10.76
CA THR A 510 -14.70 0.22 -11.93
C THR A 510 -14.20 -0.58 -13.14
N SER A 511 -15.06 -0.79 -14.15
CA SER A 511 -14.66 -1.43 -15.42
C SER A 511 -13.53 -0.65 -16.13
N ALA A 512 -13.53 0.68 -16.06
CA ALA A 512 -12.44 1.51 -16.61
C ALA A 512 -11.10 1.28 -15.89
N GLN A 513 -11.12 1.13 -14.56
CA GLN A 513 -9.92 0.77 -13.80
C GLN A 513 -9.45 -0.65 -14.13
N ALA A 514 -10.35 -1.62 -14.25
CA ALA A 514 -10.01 -2.97 -14.67
C ALA A 514 -9.35 -2.99 -16.05
N ALA A 515 -9.91 -2.25 -17.02
CA ALA A 515 -9.31 -2.09 -18.35
C ALA A 515 -7.91 -1.45 -18.28
N ALA A 516 -7.71 -0.42 -17.46
CA ALA A 516 -6.41 0.22 -17.28
C ALA A 516 -5.36 -0.74 -16.70
N HIS A 517 -5.74 -1.59 -15.75
CA HIS A 517 -4.87 -2.63 -15.20
C HIS A 517 -4.50 -3.70 -16.24
N ILE A 518 -5.45 -4.17 -17.03
CA ILE A 518 -5.20 -5.14 -18.10
C ILE A 518 -4.33 -4.52 -19.17
N ASN A 519 -4.64 -3.29 -19.64
CA ASN A 519 -3.85 -2.59 -20.65
C ASN A 519 -2.39 -2.39 -20.21
N ALA A 520 -2.16 -2.11 -18.92
CA ALA A 520 -0.82 -2.02 -18.35
C ALA A 520 -0.10 -3.38 -18.37
N ALA A 521 -0.79 -4.48 -18.02
CA ALA A 521 -0.19 -5.82 -18.00
C ALA A 521 0.19 -6.32 -19.40
N VAL A 522 -0.70 -6.15 -20.39
CA VAL A 522 -0.46 -6.60 -21.78
C VAL A 522 0.56 -5.74 -22.54
N GLN A 523 1.01 -4.62 -21.97
CA GLN A 523 2.01 -3.72 -22.54
C GLN A 523 3.16 -3.46 -21.56
N MET A 524 3.44 -4.37 -20.62
CA MET A 524 4.36 -4.15 -19.50
C MET A 524 5.78 -3.75 -19.92
N GLY A 525 6.30 -4.27 -21.03
CA GLY A 525 7.61 -3.90 -21.57
C GLY A 525 7.67 -2.41 -21.96
N GLU A 526 6.68 -1.93 -22.68
CA GLU A 526 6.65 -0.56 -23.20
C GLU A 526 6.23 0.46 -22.12
N THR A 527 5.38 0.07 -21.15
CA THR A 527 5.09 0.91 -19.97
C THR A 527 6.32 1.12 -19.08
N SER A 528 7.35 0.29 -19.23
CA SER A 528 8.67 0.39 -18.58
C SER A 528 9.78 0.86 -19.51
N GLY A 529 9.44 1.34 -20.73
CA GLY A 529 10.33 1.99 -21.66
C GLY A 529 11.38 1.09 -22.30
N THR A 530 11.11 -0.21 -22.49
CA THR A 530 12.09 -1.17 -23.05
C THR A 530 12.66 -0.72 -24.40
N SER A 531 11.81 -0.45 -25.39
CA SER A 531 12.24 0.00 -26.74
C SER A 531 12.85 1.39 -26.70
N ALA A 532 12.25 2.34 -25.96
CA ALA A 532 12.74 3.71 -25.86
C ALA A 532 14.11 3.81 -25.18
N ASN A 533 14.39 2.99 -24.17
CA ASN A 533 15.71 2.90 -23.53
C ASN A 533 16.78 2.42 -24.52
N ALA A 534 16.48 1.41 -25.34
CA ALA A 534 17.41 0.92 -26.36
C ALA A 534 17.73 2.00 -27.39
N VAL A 535 16.72 2.76 -27.86
CA VAL A 535 16.91 3.93 -28.74
C VAL A 535 17.76 5.00 -28.08
N SER A 536 17.49 5.34 -26.81
CA SER A 536 18.25 6.35 -26.07
C SER A 536 19.72 5.95 -25.89
N VAL A 537 19.99 4.71 -25.50
CA VAL A 537 21.36 4.17 -25.35
C VAL A 537 22.10 4.17 -26.68
N ALA A 538 21.49 3.64 -27.75
CA ALA A 538 22.11 3.60 -29.08
C ALA A 538 22.42 5.01 -29.60
N SER A 539 21.50 5.96 -29.43
CA SER A 539 21.69 7.37 -29.81
C SER A 539 22.82 8.02 -29.02
N ASN A 540 23.04 7.66 -27.75
CA ASN A 540 24.13 8.19 -26.95
C ASN A 540 25.50 7.66 -27.40
N VAL A 541 25.60 6.36 -27.65
CA VAL A 541 26.83 5.75 -28.14
C VAL A 541 27.24 6.38 -29.47
N THR A 542 26.28 6.56 -30.37
CA THR A 542 26.55 7.15 -31.70
C THR A 542 26.87 8.64 -31.61
N SER A 543 26.21 9.41 -30.74
CA SER A 543 26.53 10.83 -30.53
C SER A 543 27.95 11.02 -29.95
N THR A 544 28.39 10.09 -29.10
CA THR A 544 29.77 10.01 -28.59
C THR A 544 30.77 9.84 -29.75
N ILE A 545 30.51 8.90 -30.63
CA ILE A 545 31.36 8.56 -31.78
C ILE A 545 31.40 9.72 -32.78
N THR A 546 30.23 10.27 -33.17
CA THR A 546 30.18 11.38 -34.14
C THR A 546 30.76 12.67 -33.57
N GLY A 547 30.53 12.97 -32.28
CA GLY A 547 31.16 14.07 -31.59
C GLY A 547 32.69 13.94 -31.54
N ARG A 548 33.18 12.70 -31.34
CA ARG A 548 34.60 12.36 -31.28
C ARG A 548 35.32 12.59 -32.61
N MET A 549 34.64 12.34 -33.74
CA MET A 549 35.18 12.50 -35.09
C MET A 549 34.96 13.91 -35.65
N SER A 550 34.23 14.78 -34.98
CA SER A 550 33.92 16.14 -35.41
C SER A 550 35.20 17.00 -35.58
N LEU A 551 35.15 17.96 -36.48
CA LEU A 551 36.23 18.91 -36.70
C LEU A 551 36.60 19.76 -35.50
N ASN A 552 35.66 20.06 -34.63
CA ASN A 552 35.87 20.81 -33.44
C ASN A 552 36.42 19.97 -32.25
N ALA A 553 36.29 18.65 -32.31
CA ALA A 553 36.85 17.75 -31.30
C ALA A 553 38.24 17.19 -31.63
N ALA A 554 38.66 17.31 -32.87
CA ALA A 554 39.98 16.88 -33.30
C ALA A 554 40.96 18.02 -33.18
N PRO A 555 42.25 17.78 -32.89
CA PRO A 555 43.27 18.76 -33.16
C PRO A 555 43.17 19.07 -34.66
N VAL A 556 42.77 20.31 -34.97
CA VAL A 556 42.65 20.75 -36.37
C VAL A 556 44.06 20.93 -36.92
N ALA A 557 44.59 19.89 -37.56
CA ALA A 557 45.79 20.03 -38.34
C ALA A 557 45.47 20.93 -39.50
N ASP A 558 45.98 22.16 -39.47
CA ASP A 558 46.15 22.99 -40.62
C ASP A 558 44.89 23.49 -41.34
N ILE A 559 44.09 24.36 -40.68
CA ILE A 559 43.21 25.24 -41.43
C ILE A 559 43.86 26.63 -41.41
N GLY A 560 44.50 26.98 -42.52
CA GLY A 560 44.87 28.38 -42.83
C GLY A 560 45.85 29.09 -41.89
N GLY A 561 46.91 28.46 -41.44
CA GLY A 561 48.13 29.14 -41.08
C GLY A 561 48.19 29.84 -39.70
N LYS A 562 47.19 29.69 -38.81
CA LYS A 562 47.26 30.28 -37.44
C LYS A 562 47.00 29.35 -36.28
N GLY A 563 46.60 28.12 -36.52
CA GLY A 563 46.37 27.11 -35.50
C GLY A 563 47.35 25.95 -35.65
N ARG A 564 48.65 26.18 -35.45
CA ARG A 564 49.58 25.03 -35.37
C ARG A 564 49.23 24.17 -34.15
N SER A 565 48.82 22.91 -34.43
CA SER A 565 48.92 21.88 -33.44
C SER A 565 50.36 21.88 -32.88
N LEU A 566 50.53 21.86 -31.58
CA LEU A 566 51.87 21.72 -30.94
C LEU A 566 52.56 20.39 -31.26
N TYR A 567 51.88 19.53 -32.02
CA TYR A 567 52.35 18.22 -32.47
C TYR A 567 52.15 18.05 -33.97
N GLU A 568 53.13 18.47 -34.71
CA GLU A 568 53.20 18.32 -36.18
C GLU A 568 53.25 16.84 -36.70
N ASP A 569 53.44 15.89 -35.77
CA ASP A 569 53.52 14.45 -36.03
C ASP A 569 52.38 13.60 -35.50
N ASN A 570 51.17 14.17 -35.32
CA ASN A 570 50.07 13.41 -34.77
C ASN A 570 49.52 12.43 -35.81
N SER A 571 49.82 11.14 -35.66
CA SER A 571 49.32 10.03 -36.52
C SER A 571 47.80 9.95 -36.55
N GLY A 572 47.10 10.70 -35.67
CA GLY A 572 45.67 10.60 -35.45
C GLY A 572 45.27 9.39 -34.61
N ALA A 573 46.22 8.49 -34.31
CA ALA A 573 46.00 7.34 -33.48
C ALA A 573 45.79 7.74 -31.98
N GLY A 574 44.97 7.05 -31.30
CA GLY A 574 44.73 7.32 -29.87
C GLY A 574 43.76 6.34 -29.25
N ILE A 575 43.77 6.33 -27.92
CA ILE A 575 42.73 5.65 -27.11
C ILE A 575 41.88 6.67 -26.39
N TRP A 576 40.62 6.36 -26.21
CA TRP A 576 39.70 7.29 -25.54
C TRP A 576 38.65 6.56 -24.76
N ALA A 577 38.07 7.21 -23.77
CA ALA A 577 36.95 6.75 -23.00
C ALA A 577 36.00 7.89 -22.67
N GLN A 578 34.74 7.65 -22.72
CA GLN A 578 33.69 8.58 -22.28
C GLN A 578 32.77 7.89 -21.29
N TYR A 579 32.52 8.55 -20.18
CA TYR A 579 31.44 8.19 -19.27
C TYR A 579 30.20 9.01 -19.60
N VAL A 580 29.04 8.36 -19.60
CA VAL A 580 27.73 9.01 -19.76
C VAL A 580 26.83 8.69 -18.59
N HIS A 581 26.16 9.73 -18.07
CA HIS A 581 25.04 9.63 -17.17
C HIS A 581 23.82 10.25 -17.83
N GLY A 582 22.79 9.46 -18.11
CA GLY A 582 21.55 9.88 -18.73
C GLY A 582 20.37 9.81 -17.75
N LYS A 583 19.46 10.77 -17.90
CA LYS A 583 18.18 10.79 -17.20
C LYS A 583 17.11 11.22 -18.18
N ASP A 584 16.23 10.29 -18.52
CA ASP A 584 15.12 10.52 -19.43
C ASP A 584 13.80 10.56 -18.65
N LYS A 585 12.90 11.43 -19.05
CA LYS A 585 11.55 11.55 -18.52
C LYS A 585 10.57 11.51 -19.67
N VAL A 586 9.64 10.59 -19.60
CA VAL A 586 8.54 10.45 -20.56
C VAL A 586 7.25 10.71 -19.83
N ARG A 587 6.33 11.44 -20.46
CA ARG A 587 5.02 11.77 -19.92
C ARG A 587 3.97 11.65 -21.01
N ASP A 588 2.91 10.89 -20.66
CA ASP A 588 1.70 10.72 -21.47
C ASP A 588 1.94 10.20 -22.91
N MET A 589 3.02 9.44 -23.11
CA MET A 589 3.32 8.85 -24.41
C MET A 589 2.23 7.85 -24.81
N ALA A 590 1.70 7.98 -26.01
CA ALA A 590 0.51 7.26 -26.46
C ALA A 590 0.72 5.73 -26.51
N MET A 591 -0.26 4.99 -26.01
CA MET A 591 -0.34 3.53 -26.04
C MET A 591 -1.78 3.09 -26.28
N ALA A 592 -1.94 1.85 -26.73
CA ALA A 592 -3.27 1.26 -26.89
C ALA A 592 -4.02 1.23 -25.53
N GLY A 593 -5.18 1.88 -25.49
CA GLY A 593 -6.00 1.96 -24.28
C GLY A 593 -5.49 2.94 -23.19
N GLY A 594 -4.53 3.83 -23.52
CA GLY A 594 -4.04 4.82 -22.57
C GLY A 594 -2.73 5.48 -22.95
N SER A 595 -1.93 5.81 -21.95
CA SER A 595 -0.61 6.39 -22.11
C SER A 595 0.39 5.80 -21.11
N ALA A 596 1.69 5.91 -21.43
CA ALA A 596 2.79 5.55 -20.52
C ALA A 596 3.53 6.79 -20.05
N SER A 597 3.87 6.83 -18.78
CA SER A 597 4.76 7.81 -18.17
C SER A 597 5.81 7.11 -17.32
N TYR A 598 7.08 7.46 -17.51
CA TYR A 598 8.18 6.86 -16.75
C TYR A 598 9.39 7.77 -16.64
N ASP A 599 10.22 7.51 -15.67
CA ASP A 599 11.55 8.10 -15.48
C ASP A 599 12.61 7.01 -15.65
N SER A 600 13.60 7.24 -16.53
CA SER A 600 14.73 6.34 -16.76
C SER A 600 16.05 7.01 -16.37
N LYS A 601 16.97 6.24 -15.84
CA LYS A 601 18.34 6.65 -15.53
C LYS A 601 19.28 5.56 -15.97
N TYR A 602 20.40 5.95 -16.58
CA TYR A 602 21.43 5.00 -16.95
C TYR A 602 22.82 5.60 -16.82
N ASN A 603 23.78 4.70 -16.65
CA ASN A 603 25.20 5.00 -16.61
C ASN A 603 25.91 4.07 -17.56
N GLY A 604 26.85 4.61 -18.31
CA GLY A 604 27.61 3.81 -19.26
C GLY A 604 29.00 4.35 -19.53
N PHE A 605 29.81 3.47 -20.06
CA PHE A 605 31.13 3.80 -20.61
C PHE A 605 31.16 3.44 -22.09
N VAL A 606 31.73 4.34 -22.87
CA VAL A 606 32.13 4.08 -24.26
C VAL A 606 33.63 4.28 -24.31
N TRP A 607 34.35 3.28 -24.77
CA TRP A 607 35.81 3.37 -24.95
C TRP A 607 36.20 2.87 -26.33
N GLY A 608 37.20 3.44 -26.91
CA GLY A 608 37.60 3.11 -28.26
C GLY A 608 39.04 3.47 -28.59
N THR A 609 39.42 3.06 -29.78
CA THR A 609 40.73 3.36 -30.36
C THR A 609 40.53 3.96 -31.74
N ASP A 610 41.22 5.04 -31.99
CA ASP A 610 41.36 5.67 -33.29
C ASP A 610 42.63 5.06 -33.98
N PHE A 611 42.49 4.57 -35.17
CA PHE A 611 43.65 4.11 -35.99
C PHE A 611 44.40 5.27 -36.61
N ALA A 612 45.60 5.04 -37.00
CA ALA A 612 46.42 6.02 -37.69
C ALA A 612 45.76 6.50 -38.98
N LYS A 613 45.88 7.77 -39.29
CA LYS A 613 45.33 8.37 -40.49
C LYS A 613 45.96 7.75 -41.74
N ILE A 614 45.14 7.48 -42.74
CA ILE A 614 45.57 7.07 -44.09
C ILE A 614 45.12 8.20 -45.05
N GLY A 615 46.00 9.15 -45.32
CA GLY A 615 45.65 10.36 -46.08
C GLY A 615 44.59 11.20 -45.34
N LYS A 616 43.42 11.38 -45.97
CA LYS A 616 42.30 12.17 -45.42
C LYS A 616 41.34 11.31 -44.56
N PHE A 617 41.56 10.02 -44.53
CA PHE A 617 40.68 9.07 -43.86
C PHE A 617 41.23 8.68 -42.48
N GLN A 618 40.36 8.68 -41.47
CA GLN A 618 40.62 8.15 -40.16
C GLN A 618 39.48 7.22 -39.77
N SER A 619 39.80 6.07 -39.13
CA SER A 619 38.79 5.12 -38.66
C SER A 619 39.10 4.69 -37.22
N GLY A 620 38.17 3.99 -36.63
CA GLY A 620 38.32 3.45 -35.29
C GLY A 620 37.24 2.43 -34.95
N ILE A 621 37.39 1.87 -33.78
CA ILE A 621 36.43 0.95 -33.16
C ILE A 621 36.10 1.40 -31.73
N ALA A 622 34.84 1.24 -31.33
CA ALA A 622 34.40 1.54 -29.98
C ALA A 622 33.59 0.38 -29.41
N LEU A 623 33.72 0.23 -28.09
CA LEU A 623 32.93 -0.67 -27.28
C LEU A 623 32.14 0.17 -26.28
N SER A 624 30.91 -0.24 -25.99
CA SER A 624 30.04 0.38 -24.97
C SER A 624 29.55 -0.66 -23.99
N TYR A 625 29.41 -0.25 -22.74
CA TYR A 625 28.82 -1.06 -21.66
C TYR A 625 28.21 -0.16 -20.59
N GLY A 626 27.08 -0.59 -20.03
CA GLY A 626 26.44 0.16 -18.97
C GLY A 626 25.20 -0.50 -18.44
N SER A 627 24.55 0.19 -17.53
CA SER A 627 23.30 -0.27 -16.91
C SER A 627 22.38 0.91 -16.58
N GLY A 628 21.11 0.61 -16.40
CA GLY A 628 20.13 1.61 -16.03
C GLY A 628 18.92 1.03 -15.29
N ASP A 629 18.09 1.92 -14.82
CA ASP A 629 16.80 1.62 -14.23
C ASP A 629 15.72 2.56 -14.75
N THR A 630 14.53 2.03 -14.96
CA THR A 630 13.34 2.78 -15.35
C THR A 630 12.22 2.47 -14.38
N THR A 631 11.48 3.50 -13.97
CA THR A 631 10.31 3.36 -13.11
C THR A 631 9.12 4.10 -13.70
N SER A 632 7.95 3.47 -13.72
CA SER A 632 6.71 4.12 -14.15
C SER A 632 6.32 5.25 -13.20
N VAL A 633 5.63 6.26 -13.73
CA VAL A 633 5.13 7.43 -12.97
C VAL A 633 3.63 7.54 -13.20
N GLY A 634 2.83 7.31 -12.13
CA GLY A 634 1.38 7.25 -12.25
C GLY A 634 0.89 5.99 -12.97
N GLY A 635 -0.38 6.00 -13.42
CA GLY A 635 -1.01 4.88 -14.10
C GLY A 635 -1.57 3.81 -13.15
N ALA A 636 -2.19 2.77 -13.72
CA ALA A 636 -2.86 1.70 -12.99
C ALA A 636 -1.88 0.73 -12.31
N ALA A 637 -0.66 0.62 -12.83
CA ALA A 637 0.35 -0.32 -12.35
C ALA A 637 1.70 0.37 -12.12
N TYR A 638 2.43 -0.09 -11.12
CA TYR A 638 3.81 0.33 -10.88
C TYR A 638 4.75 -0.64 -11.58
N SER A 639 5.53 -0.14 -12.54
CA SER A 639 6.52 -0.92 -13.29
C SER A 639 7.94 -0.46 -12.99
N ARG A 640 8.86 -1.41 -12.91
CA ARG A 640 10.29 -1.19 -12.84
C ARG A 640 10.99 -2.04 -13.89
N ASN A 641 11.98 -1.48 -14.58
CA ASN A 641 12.84 -2.17 -15.53
C ASN A 641 14.29 -1.88 -15.13
N ASP A 642 15.02 -2.90 -14.73
CA ASP A 642 16.47 -2.84 -14.54
C ASP A 642 17.11 -3.42 -15.83
N PHE A 643 18.01 -2.67 -16.47
CA PHE A 643 18.59 -3.11 -17.73
C PHE A 643 20.10 -2.92 -17.78
N ASP A 644 20.76 -3.87 -18.43
CA ASP A 644 22.16 -3.80 -18.79
C ASP A 644 22.30 -3.70 -20.30
N PHE A 645 23.32 -3.00 -20.77
CA PHE A 645 23.59 -2.91 -22.21
C PHE A 645 25.07 -3.03 -22.55
N TRP A 646 25.35 -3.54 -23.72
CA TRP A 646 26.68 -3.55 -24.32
C TRP A 646 26.58 -3.33 -25.84
N GLY A 647 27.68 -2.88 -26.47
CA GLY A 647 27.69 -2.66 -27.91
C GLY A 647 29.09 -2.54 -28.49
N VAL A 648 29.14 -2.64 -29.81
CA VAL A 648 30.33 -2.46 -30.63
C VAL A 648 30.01 -1.56 -31.80
N SER A 649 30.92 -0.65 -32.15
CA SER A 649 30.76 0.27 -33.26
C SER A 649 32.05 0.41 -34.06
N LEU A 650 31.93 0.47 -35.39
CA LEU A 650 32.98 0.85 -36.30
C LEU A 650 32.67 2.26 -36.84
N TYR A 651 33.65 3.09 -36.92
CA TYR A 651 33.47 4.45 -37.40
C TYR A 651 34.64 4.96 -38.21
N GLY A 652 34.38 5.97 -39.01
CA GLY A 652 35.41 6.64 -39.77
C GLY A 652 35.01 8.05 -40.20
N SER A 653 36.01 8.88 -40.51
CA SER A 653 35.80 10.21 -41.04
C SER A 653 36.73 10.48 -42.21
N MET A 654 36.24 11.25 -43.14
CA MET A 654 37.02 11.77 -44.29
C MET A 654 37.06 13.29 -44.19
N ARG A 655 38.23 13.83 -43.93
CA ARG A 655 38.49 15.27 -43.74
C ARG A 655 39.10 15.91 -44.95
N ASN A 656 38.57 17.08 -45.30
CA ASN A 656 39.12 17.90 -46.40
C ASN A 656 39.07 19.38 -45.95
N SER A 657 40.22 19.94 -45.54
CA SER A 657 40.38 21.27 -45.00
C SER A 657 39.29 21.71 -43.99
N ASP A 658 38.19 22.25 -44.50
CA ASP A 658 37.07 22.82 -43.74
C ASP A 658 35.81 21.94 -43.71
N THR A 659 35.85 20.77 -44.39
CA THR A 659 34.72 19.84 -44.47
C THR A 659 35.07 18.47 -43.89
N ASN A 660 34.12 17.82 -43.29
CA ASN A 660 34.28 16.50 -42.73
C ASN A 660 33.02 15.68 -43.00
N LEU A 661 33.23 14.44 -43.42
CA LEU A 661 32.18 13.45 -43.56
C LEU A 661 32.48 12.32 -42.56
N ILE A 662 31.58 12.07 -41.66
CA ILE A 662 31.68 11.01 -40.66
C ILE A 662 30.68 9.93 -41.00
N ALA A 663 31.07 8.70 -40.88
CA ALA A 663 30.17 7.52 -41.03
C ALA A 663 30.44 6.54 -39.87
N ASP A 664 29.39 5.91 -39.39
CA ASP A 664 29.46 4.86 -38.37
C ASP A 664 28.42 3.76 -38.59
N ILE A 665 28.77 2.60 -38.13
CA ILE A 665 27.86 1.46 -37.97
C ILE A 665 28.08 0.83 -36.61
N GLY A 666 26.99 0.56 -35.90
CA GLY A 666 27.03 -0.02 -34.54
C GLY A 666 25.98 -1.10 -34.34
N TYR A 667 26.29 -1.96 -33.41
CA TYR A 667 25.37 -2.94 -32.85
C TYR A 667 25.40 -2.78 -31.34
N SER A 668 24.22 -2.78 -30.71
CA SER A 668 24.06 -2.83 -29.25
C SER A 668 22.96 -3.79 -28.85
N ARG A 669 23.12 -4.40 -27.68
CA ARG A 669 22.13 -5.24 -27.05
C ARG A 669 21.80 -4.73 -25.66
N SER A 670 20.52 -4.68 -25.34
CA SER A 670 20.00 -4.38 -24.01
C SER A 670 19.24 -5.59 -23.47
N ASP A 671 19.65 -6.08 -22.31
CA ASP A 671 18.95 -7.13 -21.57
C ASP A 671 18.19 -6.45 -20.42
N SER A 672 16.89 -6.67 -20.34
CA SER A 672 15.98 -6.02 -19.38
C SER A 672 15.35 -7.01 -18.43
N ASP A 673 15.25 -6.64 -17.15
CA ASP A 673 14.50 -7.33 -16.11
C ASP A 673 13.32 -6.43 -15.71
N VAL A 674 12.13 -6.76 -16.20
CA VAL A 674 10.91 -5.98 -15.98
C VAL A 674 10.07 -6.62 -14.89
N GLU A 675 9.74 -5.84 -13.86
CA GLU A 675 8.79 -6.19 -12.82
C GLU A 675 7.64 -5.18 -12.82
N GLN A 676 6.41 -5.66 -12.77
CA GLN A 676 5.22 -4.81 -12.67
C GLN A 676 4.34 -5.28 -11.52
N ASN A 677 4.14 -4.41 -10.53
CA ASN A 677 3.13 -4.63 -9.49
C ASN A 677 1.79 -4.06 -9.99
N ASN A 678 0.83 -4.94 -10.19
CA ASN A 678 -0.42 -4.62 -10.84
C ASN A 678 -1.57 -5.33 -10.12
N PHE A 679 -2.43 -4.56 -9.47
CA PHE A 679 -3.56 -5.07 -8.67
C PHE A 679 -3.16 -6.19 -7.71
N GLY A 680 -2.08 -5.98 -6.95
CA GLY A 680 -1.55 -6.97 -6.01
C GLY A 680 -0.82 -8.17 -6.65
N SER A 681 -0.80 -8.27 -7.98
CA SER A 681 -0.06 -9.30 -8.72
C SER A 681 1.29 -8.75 -9.17
N LEU A 682 2.36 -9.54 -9.01
CA LEU A 682 3.69 -9.22 -9.50
C LEU A 682 3.94 -9.96 -10.81
N LEU A 683 3.92 -9.19 -11.91
CA LEU A 683 4.30 -9.67 -13.23
C LEU A 683 5.81 -9.52 -13.43
N LYS A 684 6.44 -10.52 -14.07
CA LYS A 684 7.87 -10.50 -14.43
C LYS A 684 8.07 -10.88 -15.89
N ALA A 685 9.02 -10.20 -16.53
CA ALA A 685 9.43 -10.50 -17.92
C ALA A 685 10.89 -10.08 -18.16
N ASN A 686 11.56 -10.72 -19.11
CA ASN A 686 12.96 -10.49 -19.45
C ASN A 686 13.14 -10.23 -20.95
N PRO A 687 12.66 -9.08 -21.48
CA PRO A 687 12.84 -8.73 -22.89
C PRO A 687 14.30 -8.44 -23.21
N LYS A 688 14.71 -8.78 -24.42
CA LYS A 688 16.04 -8.51 -24.97
C LYS A 688 15.90 -7.73 -26.27
N THR A 689 16.60 -6.60 -26.35
CA THR A 689 16.50 -5.69 -27.49
C THR A 689 17.85 -5.56 -28.18
N ASP A 690 17.88 -5.91 -29.44
CA ASP A 690 19.02 -5.74 -30.33
C ASP A 690 18.83 -4.47 -31.18
N THR A 691 19.84 -3.62 -31.23
CA THR A 691 19.78 -2.37 -32.00
C THR A 691 20.96 -2.28 -32.98
N ILE A 692 20.65 -2.10 -34.24
CA ILE A 692 21.65 -1.78 -35.29
C ILE A 692 21.51 -0.29 -35.61
N THR A 693 22.64 0.40 -35.67
CA THR A 693 22.69 1.82 -36.04
C THR A 693 23.59 2.02 -37.23
N MET A 694 23.22 2.90 -38.14
CA MET A 694 24.05 3.36 -39.24
C MET A 694 23.89 4.88 -39.36
N GLY A 695 24.97 5.62 -39.40
CA GLY A 695 24.93 7.07 -39.50
C GLY A 695 25.90 7.65 -40.55
N ILE A 696 25.50 8.79 -41.11
CA ILE A 696 26.36 9.64 -41.92
C ILE A 696 26.11 11.09 -41.50
N LYS A 697 27.19 11.81 -41.17
CA LYS A 697 27.15 13.23 -40.77
C LYS A 697 28.10 14.03 -41.66
N GLY A 698 27.57 15.08 -42.27
CA GLY A 698 28.35 16.07 -42.95
C GLY A 698 28.46 17.36 -42.15
N GLU A 699 29.65 17.91 -42.05
CA GLU A 699 29.91 19.15 -41.35
C GLU A 699 30.87 20.06 -42.08
N LYS A 700 30.72 21.37 -41.91
CA LYS A 700 31.57 22.36 -42.50
C LYS A 700 32.00 23.39 -41.46
N LEU A 701 33.30 23.65 -41.37
CA LEU A 701 33.90 24.57 -40.44
C LEU A 701 34.09 25.94 -41.07
N TYR A 702 33.57 26.95 -40.36
CA TYR A 702 33.90 28.36 -40.61
C TYR A 702 34.69 28.89 -39.43
N GLN A 703 35.89 29.43 -39.68
CA GLN A 703 36.77 29.98 -38.67
C GLN A 703 36.69 31.51 -38.66
N TYR A 704 36.40 32.13 -37.54
CA TYR A 704 36.39 33.57 -37.31
C TYR A 704 37.29 33.85 -36.11
N ASP A 705 38.59 34.17 -36.38
CA ASP A 705 39.59 34.25 -35.34
C ASP A 705 39.62 33.01 -34.44
N ASP A 706 39.34 33.18 -33.16
CA ASP A 706 39.28 32.09 -32.16
C ASP A 706 37.92 31.40 -32.10
N LEU A 707 36.89 31.89 -32.83
CA LEU A 707 35.56 31.31 -32.88
C LEU A 707 35.41 30.39 -34.08
N GLN A 708 34.99 29.19 -33.84
CA GLN A 708 34.64 28.17 -34.82
C GLN A 708 33.12 28.03 -34.91
N VAL A 709 32.57 28.16 -36.11
CA VAL A 709 31.14 27.96 -36.38
C VAL A 709 31.00 26.76 -37.30
N MET A 710 30.30 25.73 -36.90
CA MET A 710 30.24 24.49 -37.63
C MET A 710 28.79 24.01 -37.77
N PRO A 711 28.08 24.41 -38.85
CA PRO A 711 26.85 23.80 -39.25
C PRO A 711 27.07 22.35 -39.70
N TYR A 712 26.05 21.51 -39.41
CA TYR A 712 26.05 20.10 -39.79
C TYR A 712 24.64 19.59 -40.07
N VAL A 713 24.63 18.51 -40.84
CA VAL A 713 23.47 17.66 -41.05
C VAL A 713 23.88 16.20 -40.87
N GLU A 714 23.04 15.46 -40.22
CA GLU A 714 23.24 14.03 -39.99
C GLU A 714 21.99 13.26 -40.46
N LEU A 715 22.20 12.11 -41.07
CA LEU A 715 21.15 11.12 -41.35
C LEU A 715 21.53 9.83 -40.62
N ARG A 716 20.66 9.31 -39.81
CA ARG A 716 20.87 8.11 -39.01
C ARG A 716 19.70 7.16 -39.12
N TYR A 717 20.01 5.92 -39.32
CA TYR A 717 19.08 4.81 -39.31
C TYR A 717 19.29 3.97 -38.05
N LEU A 718 18.19 3.61 -37.38
CA LEU A 718 18.15 2.67 -36.28
C LEU A 718 17.18 1.54 -36.61
N SER A 719 17.61 0.30 -36.45
CA SER A 719 16.76 -0.88 -36.46
C SER A 719 16.74 -1.46 -35.06
N VAL A 720 15.61 -1.34 -34.37
CA VAL A 720 15.40 -1.80 -33.00
C VAL A 720 14.53 -3.04 -33.04
N ASP A 721 15.05 -4.15 -32.54
CA ASP A 721 14.40 -5.47 -32.57
C ASP A 721 14.33 -6.05 -31.18
N THR A 722 13.18 -5.88 -30.51
CA THR A 722 12.91 -6.54 -29.24
C THR A 722 12.38 -7.94 -29.53
N GLY A 723 13.15 -8.95 -29.18
CA GLY A 723 12.77 -10.34 -29.36
C GLY A 723 11.47 -10.67 -28.62
N SER A 724 10.74 -11.67 -29.12
CA SER A 724 9.54 -12.17 -28.42
C SER A 724 9.89 -12.65 -27.01
N TYR A 725 9.05 -12.32 -26.04
CA TYR A 725 9.23 -12.69 -24.63
C TYR A 725 7.89 -13.06 -24.00
N SER A 726 7.93 -13.59 -22.78
CA SER A 726 6.74 -13.97 -22.02
C SER A 726 6.80 -13.36 -20.62
N SER A 727 5.64 -13.15 -20.01
CA SER A 727 5.54 -12.80 -18.60
C SER A 727 4.98 -13.95 -17.78
N ASP A 728 5.31 -13.92 -16.48
CA ASP A 728 4.69 -14.76 -15.47
C ASP A 728 4.12 -13.94 -14.30
N ILE A 729 3.17 -14.54 -13.59
CA ILE A 729 2.62 -14.04 -12.32
C ILE A 729 2.82 -15.14 -11.29
N ALA A 730 3.63 -14.88 -10.24
CA ALA A 730 3.97 -15.85 -9.21
C ALA A 730 4.52 -17.19 -9.79
N GLY A 731 5.31 -17.10 -10.87
CA GLY A 731 5.86 -18.26 -11.58
C GLY A 731 4.84 -19.00 -12.46
N GLN A 732 3.64 -18.48 -12.64
CA GLN A 732 2.61 -19.02 -13.52
C GLN A 732 2.58 -18.21 -14.83
N ALA A 733 2.63 -18.90 -15.99
CA ALA A 733 2.62 -18.26 -17.28
C ALA A 733 1.40 -17.32 -17.44
N ALA A 734 1.64 -16.11 -17.98
CA ALA A 734 0.62 -15.09 -18.15
C ALA A 734 0.45 -14.70 -19.63
N PHE A 735 1.31 -13.88 -20.18
CA PHE A 735 1.18 -13.33 -21.53
C PHE A 735 2.43 -13.60 -22.37
N ASN A 736 2.23 -13.73 -23.69
CA ASN A 736 3.29 -13.72 -24.68
C ASN A 736 3.28 -12.38 -25.42
N TYR A 737 4.45 -11.84 -25.68
CA TYR A 737 4.63 -10.57 -26.37
C TYR A 737 5.53 -10.76 -27.59
N ALA A 738 5.14 -10.20 -28.71
CA ALA A 738 5.90 -10.18 -29.94
C ALA A 738 5.90 -8.76 -30.52
N PRO A 739 6.81 -7.89 -30.04
CA PRO A 739 6.99 -6.54 -30.58
C PRO A 739 7.42 -6.59 -32.03
N GLU A 740 6.94 -5.65 -32.85
CA GLU A 740 7.41 -5.47 -34.22
C GLU A 740 8.77 -4.75 -34.21
N ARG A 741 9.63 -5.14 -35.17
CA ARG A 741 10.89 -4.43 -35.40
C ARG A 741 10.62 -3.01 -35.84
N GLN A 742 11.32 -2.04 -35.24
CA GLN A 742 11.19 -0.62 -35.54
C GLN A 742 12.36 -0.17 -36.45
N ASN A 743 12.03 0.56 -37.50
CA ASN A 743 13.00 1.16 -38.39
C ASN A 743 12.84 2.68 -38.37
N ILE A 744 13.72 3.33 -37.64
CA ILE A 744 13.64 4.75 -37.31
C ILE A 744 14.73 5.49 -38.05
N TRP A 745 14.37 6.59 -38.68
CA TRP A 745 15.28 7.54 -39.31
C TRP A 745 15.34 8.82 -38.52
N LEU A 746 16.54 9.26 -38.13
CA LEU A 746 16.78 10.50 -37.46
C LEU A 746 17.51 11.46 -38.40
N LEU A 747 17.06 12.71 -38.43
CA LEU A 747 17.66 13.80 -39.22
C LEU A 747 17.96 14.99 -38.30
N PRO A 748 19.07 14.97 -37.54
CA PRO A 748 19.54 16.13 -36.79
C PRO A 748 20.16 17.17 -37.74
N VAL A 749 19.70 18.41 -37.64
CA VAL A 749 20.30 19.57 -38.32
C VAL A 749 20.66 20.60 -37.24
N GLY A 750 21.91 21.04 -37.27
CA GLY A 750 22.38 21.89 -36.14
C GLY A 750 23.60 22.72 -36.49
N VAL A 751 24.03 23.47 -35.49
CA VAL A 751 25.23 24.27 -35.51
C VAL A 751 25.99 24.13 -34.21
N SER A 752 27.27 23.85 -34.30
CA SER A 752 28.19 23.84 -33.15
C SER A 752 29.07 25.11 -33.17
N LEU A 753 29.17 25.74 -32.02
CA LEU A 753 30.01 26.90 -31.78
C LEU A 753 31.09 26.48 -30.80
N THR A 754 32.37 26.72 -31.18
CA THR A 754 33.52 26.43 -30.31
C THR A 754 34.41 27.63 -30.27
N TYR A 755 34.82 28.07 -29.09
CA TYR A 755 35.82 29.08 -28.89
C TYR A 755 37.12 28.43 -28.45
N GLU A 756 38.23 28.67 -29.13
CA GLU A 756 39.54 28.13 -28.74
C GLU A 756 40.42 29.17 -28.10
N ASN A 757 40.89 28.89 -26.89
CA ASN A 757 41.85 29.75 -26.20
C ASN A 757 43.08 28.94 -25.77
N ILE A 758 44.25 29.48 -26.01
CA ILE A 758 45.54 28.90 -25.56
C ILE A 758 46.03 29.69 -24.36
N THR A 759 46.08 29.09 -23.21
CA THR A 759 46.57 29.72 -21.99
C THR A 759 48.10 29.85 -22.00
N ASP A 760 48.64 30.74 -21.17
CA ASP A 760 50.09 30.96 -21.01
C ASP A 760 50.85 29.68 -20.59
N ASN A 761 50.18 28.77 -19.96
CA ASN A 761 50.69 27.46 -19.51
C ASN A 761 50.57 26.34 -20.57
N GLY A 762 50.18 26.69 -21.78
CA GLY A 762 50.08 25.78 -22.93
C GLY A 762 48.88 24.84 -22.90
N TRP A 763 47.82 25.14 -22.13
CA TRP A 763 46.56 24.47 -22.26
C TRP A 763 45.73 25.06 -23.40
N LYS A 764 45.18 24.19 -24.24
CA LYS A 764 44.11 24.59 -25.14
C LYS A 764 42.79 24.36 -24.46
N VAL A 765 41.98 25.39 -24.30
CA VAL A 765 40.68 25.34 -23.64
C VAL A 765 39.60 25.68 -24.67
N ARG A 766 38.61 24.77 -24.85
CA ARG A 766 37.57 24.88 -25.86
C ARG A 766 36.16 24.76 -25.23
N PRO A 767 35.57 25.87 -24.76
CA PRO A 767 34.12 25.89 -24.49
C PRO A 767 33.37 25.74 -25.81
N ASN A 768 32.29 24.93 -25.78
CA ASN A 768 31.48 24.70 -26.95
C ASN A 768 29.99 24.73 -26.60
N ILE A 769 29.18 25.10 -27.57
CA ILE A 769 27.72 25.09 -27.54
C ILE A 769 27.24 24.42 -28.84
N ASP A 770 26.37 23.46 -28.75
CA ASP A 770 25.71 22.82 -29.89
C ASP A 770 24.20 22.99 -29.78
N LEU A 771 23.57 23.40 -30.87
CA LEU A 771 22.13 23.58 -30.96
C LEU A 771 21.63 22.87 -32.21
N SER A 772 20.68 21.96 -32.05
CA SER A 772 20.09 21.23 -33.18
C SER A 772 18.62 20.94 -32.99
N TYR A 773 17.97 20.69 -34.09
CA TYR A 773 16.66 20.12 -34.14
C TYR A 773 16.74 18.78 -34.87
N MET A 774 16.13 17.75 -34.26
CA MET A 774 16.11 16.39 -34.75
C MET A 774 14.68 16.02 -35.16
N TRP A 775 14.50 15.65 -36.43
CA TRP A 775 13.30 14.99 -36.91
C TRP A 775 13.48 13.48 -36.77
N ALA A 776 12.45 12.80 -36.27
CA ALA A 776 12.37 11.35 -36.29
C ALA A 776 11.24 10.91 -37.23
N MET A 777 11.53 9.94 -38.09
CA MET A 777 10.66 9.45 -39.16
C MET A 777 10.71 7.93 -39.21
N GLY A 778 9.73 7.30 -39.86
CA GLY A 778 9.60 5.84 -39.90
C GLY A 778 8.77 5.35 -38.71
N ASP A 779 9.19 4.25 -38.09
CA ASP A 779 8.43 3.55 -37.05
C ASP A 779 8.60 4.22 -35.67
N THR A 780 8.35 5.55 -35.59
CA THR A 780 8.26 6.26 -34.30
C THR A 780 7.05 5.82 -33.49
N ASP A 781 5.99 5.39 -34.18
CA ASP A 781 4.89 4.60 -33.67
C ASP A 781 5.07 3.16 -34.13
N SER A 782 4.88 2.22 -33.24
CA SER A 782 5.07 0.79 -33.46
C SER A 782 3.90 -0.01 -32.92
N SER A 783 3.97 -1.32 -33.06
CA SER A 783 2.97 -2.24 -32.51
C SER A 783 3.63 -3.51 -31.97
N MET A 784 2.89 -4.15 -31.08
CA MET A 784 3.21 -5.49 -30.62
C MET A 784 1.98 -6.39 -30.72
N THR A 785 2.21 -7.67 -30.90
CA THR A 785 1.18 -8.69 -30.73
C THR A 785 1.29 -9.25 -29.33
N VAL A 786 0.21 -9.16 -28.54
CA VAL A 786 0.07 -9.84 -27.24
C VAL A 786 -0.87 -11.02 -27.40
N GLY A 787 -0.53 -12.15 -26.80
CA GLY A 787 -1.35 -13.36 -26.83
C GLY A 787 -1.30 -14.15 -25.55
N LEU A 788 -2.15 -15.17 -25.47
CA LEU A 788 -2.15 -16.13 -24.36
C LEU A 788 -1.40 -17.40 -24.78
N PRO A 789 -0.43 -17.87 -23.97
CA PRO A 789 0.22 -19.16 -24.19
C PRO A 789 -0.79 -20.27 -24.43
N GLY A 790 -0.54 -21.11 -25.44
CA GLY A 790 -1.34 -22.29 -25.77
C GLY A 790 -2.70 -22.02 -26.39
N THR A 791 -3.03 -20.77 -26.74
CA THR A 791 -4.25 -20.40 -27.48
C THR A 791 -3.93 -19.68 -28.78
N ALA A 792 -4.92 -19.51 -29.64
CA ALA A 792 -4.80 -18.71 -30.85
C ALA A 792 -5.15 -17.23 -30.66
N ALA A 793 -5.56 -16.85 -29.44
CA ALA A 793 -5.99 -15.49 -29.14
C ALA A 793 -4.82 -14.53 -29.12
N ALA A 794 -4.92 -13.47 -29.88
CA ALA A 794 -3.94 -12.40 -29.92
C ALA A 794 -4.59 -11.07 -30.28
N ASP A 795 -4.09 -10.01 -29.66
CA ASP A 795 -4.41 -8.63 -29.99
C ASP A 795 -3.16 -7.91 -30.48
N ARG A 796 -3.32 -7.01 -31.44
CA ARG A 796 -2.26 -6.14 -31.92
C ARG A 796 -2.42 -4.76 -31.30
N LEU A 797 -1.43 -4.34 -30.51
CA LEU A 797 -1.46 -3.13 -29.69
C LEU A 797 -0.44 -2.13 -30.23
N GLY A 798 -0.89 -0.91 -30.52
CA GLY A 798 -0.04 0.19 -30.95
C GLY A 798 0.56 0.95 -29.77
N TYR A 799 1.78 1.45 -29.93
CA TYR A 799 2.46 2.32 -28.95
C TYR A 799 3.44 3.26 -29.64
N THR A 800 3.67 4.41 -29.03
CA THR A 800 4.70 5.37 -29.48
C THR A 800 6.02 5.08 -28.79
N VAL A 801 7.11 5.06 -29.57
CA VAL A 801 8.47 4.77 -29.10
C VAL A 801 9.22 6.05 -28.76
N MET A 802 9.04 7.09 -29.61
CA MET A 802 9.71 8.37 -29.44
C MET A 802 8.95 9.51 -30.14
N ASP A 803 9.20 10.73 -29.72
CA ASP A 803 8.68 11.94 -30.36
C ASP A 803 9.17 12.07 -31.82
N SER A 804 8.29 12.52 -32.73
CA SER A 804 8.61 12.77 -34.15
C SER A 804 9.57 13.95 -34.34
N GLY A 805 9.78 14.78 -33.33
CA GLY A 805 10.72 15.89 -33.35
C GLY A 805 11.18 16.31 -31.96
N SER A 806 12.42 16.75 -31.85
CA SER A 806 12.98 17.26 -30.60
C SER A 806 14.04 18.33 -30.82
N PHE A 807 14.10 19.29 -29.91
CA PHE A 807 15.17 20.27 -29.80
C PHE A 807 16.28 19.69 -28.91
N ILE A 808 17.54 19.88 -29.31
CA ILE A 808 18.73 19.44 -28.57
C ILE A 808 19.65 20.64 -28.36
N GLY A 809 20.02 20.89 -27.11
CA GLY A 809 21.03 21.85 -26.73
C GLY A 809 22.16 21.15 -25.95
N LYS A 810 23.41 21.36 -26.31
CA LYS A 810 24.56 20.84 -25.60
C LYS A 810 25.53 21.97 -25.25
N VAL A 811 26.07 21.94 -24.06
CA VAL A 811 27.17 22.82 -23.63
C VAL A 811 28.31 21.97 -23.13
N GLY A 812 29.55 22.36 -23.44
CA GLY A 812 30.72 21.58 -23.06
C GLY A 812 31.95 22.45 -22.85
N LEU A 813 32.93 21.86 -22.18
CA LEU A 813 34.25 22.39 -21.98
C LEU A 813 35.26 21.27 -22.22
N GLU A 814 36.20 21.53 -23.13
CA GLU A 814 37.30 20.62 -23.41
C GLU A 814 38.63 21.30 -23.09
N ALA A 815 39.57 20.56 -22.52
CA ALA A 815 40.91 21.04 -22.19
C ALA A 815 41.94 20.03 -22.68
N GLU A 816 42.92 20.49 -23.47
CA GLU A 816 43.96 19.66 -24.04
C GLU A 816 45.34 20.19 -23.60
N LYS A 817 46.22 19.26 -23.23
CA LYS A 817 47.62 19.55 -22.97
C LYS A 817 48.49 18.34 -23.33
N GLY A 818 49.45 18.53 -24.24
CA GLY A 818 50.27 17.41 -24.67
C GLY A 818 49.45 16.34 -25.38
N HIS A 819 49.61 15.13 -24.96
CA HIS A 819 48.84 13.95 -25.48
C HIS A 819 47.47 13.75 -24.86
N MET A 820 47.12 14.50 -23.82
CA MET A 820 45.90 14.30 -23.04
C MET A 820 44.84 15.34 -23.37
N THR A 821 43.61 14.88 -23.55
CA THR A 821 42.40 15.71 -23.65
C THR A 821 41.40 15.28 -22.59
N TYR A 822 40.81 16.24 -21.92
CA TYR A 822 39.77 16.11 -20.91
C TYR A 822 38.54 16.87 -21.37
N GLY A 823 37.36 16.29 -21.23
CA GLY A 823 36.13 16.96 -21.59
C GLY A 823 35.03 16.75 -20.55
N VAL A 824 34.16 17.70 -20.40
CA VAL A 824 32.90 17.60 -19.70
C VAL A 824 31.82 18.30 -20.51
N SER A 825 30.65 17.67 -20.65
CA SER A 825 29.53 18.29 -21.34
C SER A 825 28.19 17.88 -20.77
N TYR A 826 27.22 18.76 -20.95
CA TYR A 826 25.83 18.54 -20.61
C TYR A 826 24.97 18.72 -21.84
N SER A 827 24.04 17.78 -22.07
CA SER A 827 23.06 17.84 -23.14
C SER A 827 21.65 17.79 -22.60
N TYR A 828 20.81 18.66 -23.12
CA TYR A 828 19.38 18.72 -22.88
C TYR A 828 18.64 18.48 -24.20
N GLN A 829 17.69 17.54 -24.20
CA GLN A 829 16.80 17.25 -25.32
C GLN A 829 15.36 17.35 -24.87
N LYS A 830 14.50 17.99 -25.66
CA LYS A 830 13.06 18.10 -25.39
C LYS A 830 12.24 17.92 -26.66
N GLY A 831 11.37 16.91 -26.62
CA GLY A 831 10.28 16.70 -27.56
C GLY A 831 8.91 17.08 -26.95
N SER A 832 7.82 16.56 -27.52
CA SER A 832 6.45 16.74 -26.98
C SER A 832 6.28 16.03 -25.64
N ASP A 833 6.57 14.74 -25.59
CA ASP A 833 6.28 13.85 -24.49
C ASP A 833 7.55 13.38 -23.76
N ALA A 834 8.71 13.48 -24.40
CA ALA A 834 10.00 13.05 -23.86
C ALA A 834 10.96 14.22 -23.58
N GLN A 835 11.69 14.08 -22.48
CA GLN A 835 12.78 14.99 -22.09
C GLN A 835 13.98 14.16 -21.65
N SER A 836 15.18 14.53 -22.09
CA SER A 836 16.43 13.86 -21.74
C SER A 836 17.48 14.84 -21.25
N ASN A 837 18.17 14.47 -20.18
CA ASN A 837 19.29 15.20 -19.59
C ASN A 837 20.49 14.26 -19.53
N LYS A 838 21.63 14.66 -20.08
CA LYS A 838 22.81 13.81 -20.14
C LYS A 838 24.05 14.56 -19.74
N TRP A 839 24.90 13.90 -18.96
CA TRP A 839 26.23 14.36 -18.61
C TRP A 839 27.27 13.43 -19.20
N PHE A 840 28.33 14.01 -19.75
CA PHE A 840 29.43 13.28 -20.35
C PHE A 840 30.76 13.74 -19.74
N VAL A 841 31.65 12.78 -19.49
CA VAL A 841 33.02 13.03 -19.08
C VAL A 841 33.93 12.26 -20.02
N ASP A 842 34.84 12.98 -20.71
CA ASP A 842 35.70 12.48 -21.76
C ASP A 842 37.15 12.45 -21.32
N LEU A 843 37.85 11.40 -21.72
CA LEU A 843 39.31 11.28 -21.58
C LEU A 843 39.86 10.71 -22.88
N LYS A 844 40.93 11.37 -23.39
CA LYS A 844 41.64 10.90 -24.56
C LYS A 844 43.14 10.97 -24.33
N TYR A 845 43.82 9.99 -24.87
CA TYR A 845 45.27 9.95 -25.04
C TYR A 845 45.57 9.77 -26.53
N SER A 846 46.34 10.70 -27.11
CA SER A 846 46.80 10.67 -28.50
C SER A 846 48.25 10.18 -28.57
N PHE A 847 48.58 9.26 -29.46
CA PHE A 847 49.92 8.71 -29.67
C PHE A 847 50.76 9.56 -30.55
#